data_4cff15c65f911ba6a1fdf14f017163a4
#
_entry.id   4cff15c65f911ba6a1fdf14f017163a4
#
_cell.length_a   1.000
_cell.length_b   1.000
_cell.length_c   1.000
_cell.angle_alpha   90.00
_cell.angle_beta   90.00
_cell.angle_gamma   90.00
#
_symmetry.space_group_name_H-M   'P 1'
#
loop_
_entity.id
_entity.type
_entity.pdbx_description
1 polymer ?
#
loop_
_entity_poly.entity_id
_entity_poly.type
_entity_poly.pdbx_seq_one_letter_code
_entity_poly.pdbx_strand_id
1 'polypeptide(L)'
;MSSKTKTLRHADPHRAREAAKYESPLPSREMILEVLDREGVPLSEDALASLLGIETHEREGFARRLSAMEREGQVMRNRRGAILVADKAGLVKGRVMGHPDGFGFLKPEDGSEDLFLGPKQMHKALHGDTVLARVTGLDRRGRREGSIVEVLMRSHRKVVGRLFVEQGVMFIVAEDKRIAQDFLVPPDGAKGAKHGQVVEAEIVQQPSPHAEPIARVVEILGNYADPGMEIEIALRKHDLPTEFSGESEKQAAKYGDKVLAKDLKGRKDLRDLPFVTIDGETARDFDDAVCCVPLAKGFRLWVAIADVSHYVRPGDALDRDSRDRGNSVYFPRRVIPMLPEALSNELCSLKPEVDRLTMVCEMEVSPAGAVRHYAFYAAVIHSHARLTYTRVAATLAGGKADPPVAKALVPSLENLNAAFKALLGARAKRGAIDFDSVETQMIFDGHGKIERIVRVERNDAHRLIEECMLAANVCASDFLLQNNQPSLYRVHEGPTPEKLEALRSMLKDFGLTLSGGDLPHAKDYAQLLGRIKDKPYAGLLQTVMLRSLRQAVYSPANVGHFGLAYEGYTHFTSPIRRYPDLVVHRAIKAVLGGASHDAGDWNALGVHCSETERRADDATRDVENWLKCYFMQDHVGDEFEGTVSGVTGFGLFVTLDELFIDGLVHISDLGADYYQYDQQRHLLRGERTGVRYQLGARVKVRVVRVDIETTKIDFVLVNAAGGAPAVEGELPHAVPVAVAKRPRDQDKKHAKLDTRLSDGKKPRKSRK
;
A
#
# COMPACT_ATOMS: atom_id res chain seq x y z
N MET A 1 -60.39 -0.22 -29.76
CA MET A 1 -59.10 0.24 -30.32
C MET A 1 -58.02 -0.12 -29.29
N SER A 2 -57.31 -1.23 -29.55
CA SER A 2 -56.31 -1.78 -28.65
C SER A 2 -55.02 -0.99 -28.80
N SER A 3 -54.65 -0.19 -27.80
CA SER A 3 -53.36 0.43 -27.66
C SER A 3 -52.33 -0.67 -27.35
N LYS A 4 -51.50 -1.04 -28.30
CA LYS A 4 -50.34 -1.90 -28.10
C LYS A 4 -49.38 -1.16 -27.19
N THR A 5 -49.39 -1.47 -25.91
CA THR A 5 -48.36 -1.04 -24.96
C THR A 5 -47.03 -1.65 -25.44
N LYS A 6 -46.15 -0.83 -26.00
CA LYS A 6 -44.78 -1.26 -26.33
C LYS A 6 -44.12 -1.68 -25.02
N THR A 7 -43.86 -2.96 -24.87
CA THR A 7 -43.13 -3.50 -23.71
C THR A 7 -41.75 -2.84 -23.65
N LEU A 8 -41.35 -2.38 -22.49
CA LEU A 8 -40.07 -1.67 -22.23
C LEU A 8 -38.83 -2.48 -22.62
N ARG A 9 -39.01 -3.82 -22.69
CA ARG A 9 -37.95 -4.76 -23.15
C ARG A 9 -37.34 -4.40 -24.50
N HIS A 10 -38.07 -3.74 -25.40
CA HIS A 10 -37.53 -3.31 -26.71
C HIS A 10 -36.59 -2.09 -26.58
N ALA A 11 -36.64 -1.36 -25.50
CA ALA A 11 -35.83 -0.19 -25.22
C ALA A 11 -34.53 -0.52 -24.44
N ASP A 12 -34.27 -1.80 -24.11
CA ASP A 12 -33.08 -2.23 -23.39
C ASP A 12 -31.79 -1.92 -24.20
N PRO A 13 -30.95 -0.97 -23.76
CA PRO A 13 -29.74 -0.58 -24.47
C PRO A 13 -28.70 -1.72 -24.52
N HIS A 14 -28.79 -2.69 -23.62
CA HIS A 14 -27.87 -3.83 -23.53
C HIS A 14 -28.43 -5.13 -24.13
N ARG A 15 -29.55 -5.05 -24.87
CA ARG A 15 -30.20 -6.20 -25.47
C ARG A 15 -29.28 -7.04 -26.36
N ALA A 16 -28.42 -6.40 -27.14
CA ALA A 16 -27.46 -7.10 -28.01
C ALA A 16 -26.43 -7.91 -27.21
N ARG A 17 -25.97 -7.40 -26.07
CA ARG A 17 -25.07 -8.08 -25.13
C ARG A 17 -25.73 -9.32 -24.53
N GLU A 18 -26.98 -9.18 -24.09
CA GLU A 18 -27.73 -10.31 -23.50
C GLU A 18 -28.03 -11.39 -24.53
N ALA A 19 -28.37 -11.00 -25.77
CA ALA A 19 -28.61 -11.95 -26.87
C ALA A 19 -27.36 -12.70 -27.33
N ALA A 20 -26.19 -12.08 -27.23
CA ALA A 20 -24.91 -12.73 -27.53
C ALA A 20 -24.51 -13.76 -26.44
N LYS A 21 -25.04 -13.62 -25.23
CA LYS A 21 -24.62 -14.38 -24.06
C LYS A 21 -25.57 -15.53 -23.69
N TYR A 22 -26.85 -15.41 -24.07
CA TYR A 22 -27.90 -16.35 -23.67
C TYR A 22 -28.83 -16.70 -24.85
N GLU A 23 -29.21 -17.99 -24.98
CA GLU A 23 -30.15 -18.45 -25.99
C GLU A 23 -31.57 -17.83 -25.82
N SER A 24 -31.98 -17.60 -24.57
CA SER A 24 -33.21 -16.90 -24.22
C SER A 24 -32.88 -15.64 -23.43
N PRO A 25 -32.60 -14.51 -24.11
CA PRO A 25 -32.14 -13.29 -23.47
C PRO A 25 -33.26 -12.63 -22.66
N LEU A 26 -33.05 -12.47 -21.37
CA LEU A 26 -33.88 -11.70 -20.45
C LEU A 26 -33.45 -10.22 -20.47
N PRO A 27 -34.30 -9.27 -20.02
CA PRO A 27 -33.92 -7.87 -19.83
C PRO A 27 -32.66 -7.76 -19.01
N SER A 28 -31.75 -6.85 -19.43
CA SER A 28 -30.49 -6.60 -18.72
C SER A 28 -30.74 -6.15 -17.28
N ARG A 29 -29.74 -6.32 -16.43
CA ARG A 29 -29.81 -5.83 -15.02
C ARG A 29 -30.01 -4.33 -14.98
N GLU A 30 -29.33 -3.62 -15.87
CA GLU A 30 -29.42 -2.18 -16.02
C GLU A 30 -30.85 -1.74 -16.37
N MET A 31 -31.50 -2.44 -17.29
CA MET A 31 -32.91 -2.19 -17.63
C MET A 31 -33.84 -2.43 -16.47
N ILE A 32 -33.61 -3.49 -15.68
CA ILE A 32 -34.42 -3.79 -14.49
C ILE A 32 -34.29 -2.65 -13.45
N LEU A 33 -33.07 -2.18 -13.19
CA LEU A 33 -32.80 -1.06 -12.28
C LEU A 33 -33.44 0.23 -12.78
N GLU A 34 -33.31 0.54 -14.07
CA GLU A 34 -33.91 1.73 -14.69
C GLU A 34 -35.42 1.74 -14.55
N VAL A 35 -36.11 0.59 -14.75
CA VAL A 35 -37.56 0.48 -14.58
C VAL A 35 -37.97 0.69 -13.12
N LEU A 36 -37.26 0.06 -12.17
CA LEU A 36 -37.51 0.24 -10.74
C LEU A 36 -37.25 1.69 -10.29
N ASP A 37 -36.25 2.31 -10.86
CA ASP A 37 -35.90 3.72 -10.56
C ASP A 37 -36.96 4.67 -11.10
N ARG A 38 -37.40 4.48 -12.32
CA ARG A 38 -38.40 5.30 -12.98
C ARG A 38 -39.78 5.21 -12.30
N GLU A 39 -40.21 4.00 -11.89
CA GLU A 39 -41.48 3.83 -11.21
C GLU A 39 -41.48 4.39 -9.79
N GLY A 40 -40.29 4.48 -9.14
CA GLY A 40 -40.08 5.16 -7.87
C GLY A 40 -40.82 4.54 -6.66
N VAL A 41 -41.51 3.41 -6.84
CA VAL A 41 -42.24 2.68 -5.81
C VAL A 41 -41.87 1.19 -5.83
N PRO A 42 -41.89 0.50 -4.68
CA PRO A 42 -41.65 -0.96 -4.65
C PRO A 42 -42.66 -1.73 -5.53
N LEU A 43 -42.18 -2.57 -6.44
CA LEU A 43 -42.96 -3.37 -7.34
C LEU A 43 -42.97 -4.84 -6.93
N SER A 44 -44.13 -5.52 -7.04
CA SER A 44 -44.15 -6.99 -6.93
C SER A 44 -43.41 -7.61 -8.13
N GLU A 45 -42.90 -8.83 -7.96
CA GLU A 45 -42.26 -9.57 -9.04
C GLU A 45 -43.15 -9.70 -10.28
N ASP A 46 -44.43 -9.92 -10.08
CA ASP A 46 -45.43 -10.00 -11.17
C ASP A 46 -45.64 -8.64 -11.87
N ALA A 47 -45.68 -7.55 -11.12
CA ALA A 47 -45.83 -6.23 -11.69
C ALA A 47 -44.59 -5.86 -12.52
N LEU A 48 -43.40 -6.13 -12.00
CA LEU A 48 -42.12 -5.87 -12.68
C LEU A 48 -41.99 -6.74 -13.92
N ALA A 49 -42.34 -8.01 -13.85
CA ALA A 49 -42.34 -8.92 -14.99
C ALA A 49 -43.32 -8.45 -16.09
N SER A 50 -44.50 -7.97 -15.71
CA SER A 50 -45.49 -7.43 -16.66
C SER A 50 -44.99 -6.18 -17.37
N LEU A 51 -44.36 -5.24 -16.66
CA LEU A 51 -43.74 -4.03 -17.23
C LEU A 51 -42.61 -4.34 -18.21
N LEU A 52 -41.78 -5.35 -17.90
CA LEU A 52 -40.67 -5.80 -18.72
C LEU A 52 -41.07 -6.78 -19.83
N GLY A 53 -42.34 -7.20 -19.89
CA GLY A 53 -42.84 -8.14 -20.90
C GLY A 53 -42.24 -9.54 -20.79
N ILE A 54 -42.09 -10.04 -19.57
CA ILE A 54 -41.58 -11.40 -19.29
C ILE A 54 -42.71 -12.42 -19.55
N GLU A 55 -42.43 -13.34 -20.45
CA GLU A 55 -43.36 -14.40 -20.78
C GLU A 55 -43.38 -15.54 -19.73
N THR A 56 -44.44 -16.36 -19.72
CA THR A 56 -44.62 -17.40 -18.69
C THR A 56 -43.42 -18.37 -18.61
N HIS A 57 -42.84 -18.73 -19.76
CA HIS A 57 -41.70 -19.64 -19.82
C HIS A 57 -40.36 -19.00 -19.39
N GLU A 58 -40.31 -17.69 -19.31
CA GLU A 58 -39.10 -16.92 -18.87
C GLU A 58 -39.11 -16.61 -17.36
N ARG A 59 -40.25 -16.81 -16.68
CA ARG A 59 -40.46 -16.43 -15.28
C ARG A 59 -39.43 -17.01 -14.32
N GLU A 60 -39.08 -18.28 -14.47
CA GLU A 60 -38.08 -18.92 -13.62
C GLU A 60 -36.69 -18.34 -13.81
N GLY A 61 -36.29 -18.05 -15.06
CA GLY A 61 -35.03 -17.38 -15.37
C GLY A 61 -34.99 -15.96 -14.81
N PHE A 62 -36.09 -15.23 -14.90
CA PHE A 62 -36.25 -13.89 -14.37
C PHE A 62 -36.15 -13.87 -12.83
N ALA A 63 -36.82 -14.78 -12.13
CA ALA A 63 -36.74 -14.93 -10.68
C ALA A 63 -35.30 -15.22 -10.22
N ARG A 64 -34.57 -16.10 -10.95
CA ARG A 64 -33.13 -16.35 -10.70
C ARG A 64 -32.30 -15.12 -10.90
N ARG A 65 -32.55 -14.30 -11.94
CA ARG A 65 -31.83 -13.02 -12.17
C ARG A 65 -32.09 -12.02 -11.04
N LEU A 66 -33.33 -11.86 -10.61
CA LEU A 66 -33.69 -11.00 -9.47
C LEU A 66 -33.04 -11.46 -8.17
N SER A 67 -33.01 -12.76 -7.89
CA SER A 67 -32.34 -13.32 -6.73
C SER A 67 -30.80 -13.12 -6.79
N ALA A 68 -30.23 -13.12 -7.99
CA ALA A 68 -28.80 -12.77 -8.15
C ALA A 68 -28.55 -11.28 -7.89
N MET A 69 -29.41 -10.40 -8.42
CA MET A 69 -29.34 -8.96 -8.17
C MET A 69 -29.55 -8.60 -6.69
N GLU A 70 -30.41 -9.34 -6.01
CA GLU A 70 -30.65 -9.20 -4.57
C GLU A 70 -29.41 -9.62 -3.75
N ARG A 71 -28.80 -10.76 -4.08
CA ARG A 71 -27.54 -11.21 -3.45
C ARG A 71 -26.38 -10.24 -3.68
N GLU A 72 -26.37 -9.59 -4.82
CA GLU A 72 -25.33 -8.59 -5.16
C GLU A 72 -25.67 -7.18 -4.64
N GLY A 73 -26.81 -7.03 -3.94
CA GLY A 73 -27.21 -5.77 -3.33
C GLY A 73 -27.65 -4.68 -4.29
N GLN A 74 -28.03 -5.03 -5.51
CA GLN A 74 -28.55 -4.09 -6.50
C GLN A 74 -30.05 -3.78 -6.26
N VAL A 75 -30.80 -4.77 -5.82
CA VAL A 75 -32.21 -4.63 -5.43
C VAL A 75 -32.45 -5.29 -4.08
N MET A 76 -33.56 -4.94 -3.43
CA MET A 76 -33.99 -5.58 -2.20
C MET A 76 -35.50 -5.84 -2.23
N ARG A 77 -35.97 -6.81 -1.40
CA ARG A 77 -37.39 -7.06 -1.16
C ARG A 77 -37.81 -6.46 0.19
N ASN A 78 -38.92 -5.75 0.20
CA ASN A 78 -39.51 -5.28 1.45
C ASN A 78 -40.28 -6.43 2.15
N ARG A 79 -40.80 -6.17 3.35
CA ARG A 79 -41.57 -7.16 4.14
C ARG A 79 -42.81 -7.76 3.41
N ARG A 80 -43.24 -7.12 2.33
CA ARG A 80 -44.37 -7.58 1.48
C ARG A 80 -43.91 -8.29 0.22
N GLY A 81 -42.59 -8.56 0.08
CA GLY A 81 -41.99 -9.19 -1.08
C GLY A 81 -41.85 -8.29 -2.30
N ALA A 82 -42.16 -7.01 -2.21
CA ALA A 82 -42.01 -6.07 -3.32
C ALA A 82 -40.55 -5.62 -3.47
N ILE A 83 -40.10 -5.51 -4.72
CA ILE A 83 -38.72 -5.24 -5.14
C ILE A 83 -38.54 -3.73 -5.32
N LEU A 84 -37.42 -3.21 -4.86
CA LEU A 84 -36.98 -1.81 -5.01
C LEU A 84 -35.48 -1.73 -5.19
N VAL A 85 -34.99 -0.63 -5.77
CA VAL A 85 -33.54 -0.37 -5.89
C VAL A 85 -32.97 -0.13 -4.49
N ALA A 86 -31.83 -0.75 -4.18
CA ALA A 86 -31.22 -0.70 -2.86
C ALA A 86 -30.87 0.74 -2.44
N ASP A 87 -30.39 1.57 -3.36
CA ASP A 87 -30.03 2.98 -3.10
C ASP A 87 -31.20 3.84 -2.62
N LYS A 88 -32.40 3.61 -3.16
CA LYS A 88 -33.63 4.33 -2.72
C LYS A 88 -34.12 3.94 -1.34
N ALA A 89 -33.63 2.81 -0.81
CA ALA A 89 -33.92 2.40 0.57
C ALA A 89 -32.98 3.07 1.60
N GLY A 90 -32.06 3.94 1.19
CA GLY A 90 -31.01 4.49 2.04
C GLY A 90 -30.01 3.43 2.49
N LEU A 91 -29.81 2.40 1.68
CA LEU A 91 -28.84 1.34 1.91
C LEU A 91 -27.54 1.67 1.22
N VAL A 92 -26.44 1.42 1.93
CA VAL A 92 -25.08 1.58 1.47
C VAL A 92 -24.42 0.22 1.42
N LYS A 93 -23.92 -0.18 0.25
CA LYS A 93 -23.07 -1.36 0.08
C LYS A 93 -21.63 -0.99 0.34
N GLY A 94 -20.92 -1.81 1.12
CA GLY A 94 -19.51 -1.55 1.39
C GLY A 94 -18.84 -2.69 2.14
N ARG A 95 -17.56 -2.49 2.39
CA ARG A 95 -16.69 -3.44 3.10
C ARG A 95 -16.55 -3.05 4.58
N VAL A 96 -16.70 -4.03 5.46
CA VAL A 96 -16.56 -3.84 6.92
C VAL A 96 -15.08 -3.73 7.29
N MET A 97 -14.74 -2.64 7.96
CA MET A 97 -13.41 -2.40 8.54
C MET A 97 -13.53 -2.46 10.06
N GLY A 98 -13.17 -3.60 10.65
CA GLY A 98 -13.19 -3.78 12.12
C GLY A 98 -12.06 -3.00 12.81
N HIS A 99 -12.29 -2.67 14.06
CA HIS A 99 -11.32 -2.02 14.96
C HIS A 99 -11.09 -2.91 16.20
N PRO A 100 -9.86 -2.97 16.76
CA PRO A 100 -9.56 -3.78 17.94
C PRO A 100 -10.44 -3.49 19.16
N ASP A 101 -10.98 -2.29 19.28
CA ASP A 101 -11.89 -1.90 20.37
C ASP A 101 -13.33 -2.38 20.18
N GLY A 102 -13.58 -3.27 19.21
CA GLY A 102 -14.88 -3.92 18.98
C GLY A 102 -15.91 -3.10 18.18
N PHE A 103 -15.59 -1.89 17.73
CA PHE A 103 -16.37 -1.15 16.75
C PHE A 103 -15.78 -1.30 15.35
N GLY A 104 -16.41 -0.72 14.34
CA GLY A 104 -15.87 -0.72 12.97
C GLY A 104 -16.42 0.39 12.13
N PHE A 105 -16.05 0.36 10.86
CA PHE A 105 -16.56 1.27 9.83
C PHE A 105 -17.00 0.46 8.61
N LEU A 106 -18.02 0.91 7.94
CA LEU A 106 -18.34 0.45 6.59
C LEU A 106 -17.70 1.42 5.61
N LYS A 107 -16.80 0.92 4.77
CA LYS A 107 -16.23 1.67 3.65
C LYS A 107 -17.11 1.46 2.43
N PRO A 108 -17.86 2.47 1.96
CA PRO A 108 -18.77 2.35 0.83
C PRO A 108 -18.03 2.07 -0.49
N GLU A 109 -18.61 1.26 -1.37
CA GLU A 109 -18.09 1.00 -2.71
C GLU A 109 -18.23 2.20 -3.65
N ASP A 110 -19.18 3.10 -3.40
CA ASP A 110 -19.43 4.32 -4.17
C ASP A 110 -18.49 5.48 -3.85
N GLY A 111 -17.56 5.28 -2.88
CA GLY A 111 -16.61 6.30 -2.44
C GLY A 111 -17.22 7.39 -1.55
N SER A 112 -18.46 7.24 -1.08
CA SER A 112 -19.05 8.14 -0.10
C SER A 112 -18.37 8.01 1.27
N GLU A 113 -18.72 8.90 2.22
CA GLU A 113 -18.15 8.88 3.57
C GLU A 113 -18.42 7.56 4.31
N ASP A 114 -17.43 7.10 5.06
CA ASP A 114 -17.51 5.89 5.88
C ASP A 114 -18.66 5.97 6.90
N LEU A 115 -19.31 4.83 7.15
CA LEU A 115 -20.34 4.71 8.19
C LEU A 115 -19.74 4.07 9.44
N PHE A 116 -19.93 4.70 10.58
CA PHE A 116 -19.56 4.12 11.86
C PHE A 116 -20.45 2.92 12.21
N LEU A 117 -19.85 1.78 12.56
CA LEU A 117 -20.52 0.56 12.99
C LEU A 117 -20.21 0.31 14.47
N GLY A 118 -21.19 0.52 15.34
CA GLY A 118 -21.03 0.26 16.77
C GLY A 118 -20.84 -1.24 17.08
N PRO A 119 -20.40 -1.61 18.33
CA PRO A 119 -20.09 -3.00 18.69
C PRO A 119 -21.24 -3.99 18.39
N LYS A 120 -22.49 -3.61 18.63
CA LYS A 120 -23.67 -4.45 18.31
C LYS A 120 -23.79 -4.77 16.83
N GLN A 121 -23.30 -3.90 15.94
CA GLN A 121 -23.33 -4.16 14.50
C GLN A 121 -22.17 -5.08 14.12
N MET A 122 -21.02 -4.93 14.77
CA MET A 122 -19.84 -5.78 14.55
C MET A 122 -20.07 -7.23 14.96
N HIS A 123 -21.00 -7.54 15.88
CA HIS A 123 -21.42 -8.92 16.15
C HIS A 123 -22.08 -9.66 14.97
N LYS A 124 -22.46 -8.94 13.91
CA LYS A 124 -23.13 -9.54 12.74
C LYS A 124 -22.16 -9.90 11.63
N ALA A 125 -20.98 -9.28 11.60
CA ALA A 125 -20.03 -9.38 10.51
C ALA A 125 -18.60 -9.37 11.03
N LEU A 126 -17.69 -9.96 10.25
CA LEU A 126 -16.26 -9.93 10.51
C LEU A 126 -15.60 -8.80 9.70
N HIS A 127 -14.39 -8.45 10.08
CA HIS A 127 -13.54 -7.57 9.25
C HIS A 127 -13.46 -8.10 7.82
N GLY A 128 -13.59 -7.22 6.83
CA GLY A 128 -13.49 -7.60 5.41
C GLY A 128 -14.80 -8.03 4.75
N ASP A 129 -15.85 -8.42 5.51
CA ASP A 129 -17.12 -8.81 4.96
C ASP A 129 -17.75 -7.69 4.13
N THR A 130 -18.41 -8.04 3.01
CA THR A 130 -19.19 -7.09 2.23
C THR A 130 -20.63 -7.10 2.72
N VAL A 131 -21.16 -5.96 3.09
CA VAL A 131 -22.51 -5.84 3.70
C VAL A 131 -23.34 -4.75 3.06
N LEU A 132 -24.66 -4.86 3.23
CA LEU A 132 -25.60 -3.76 3.08
C LEU A 132 -25.88 -3.17 4.47
N ALA A 133 -25.68 -1.87 4.62
CA ALA A 133 -26.02 -1.15 5.85
C ALA A 133 -26.97 0.01 5.57
N ARG A 134 -27.85 0.28 6.52
CA ARG A 134 -28.72 1.44 6.50
C ARG A 134 -28.12 2.56 7.33
N VAL A 135 -28.13 3.78 6.81
CA VAL A 135 -27.77 4.98 7.59
C VAL A 135 -28.88 5.22 8.63
N THR A 136 -28.49 5.25 9.91
CA THR A 136 -29.43 5.41 11.04
C THR A 136 -29.43 6.82 11.63
N GLY A 137 -28.41 7.63 11.33
CA GLY A 137 -28.25 8.98 11.81
C GLY A 137 -26.80 9.41 11.96
N LEU A 138 -26.56 10.29 12.90
CA LEU A 138 -25.23 10.72 13.30
C LEU A 138 -24.94 10.25 14.74
N ASP A 139 -23.72 9.80 14.99
CA ASP A 139 -23.28 9.47 16.35
C ASP A 139 -23.01 10.77 17.18
N ARG A 140 -22.65 10.58 18.47
CA ARG A 140 -22.35 11.71 19.36
C ARG A 140 -21.16 12.58 18.92
N ARG A 141 -20.35 12.10 17.98
CA ARG A 141 -19.19 12.78 17.40
C ARG A 141 -19.49 13.36 16.02
N GLY A 142 -20.75 13.30 15.56
CA GLY A 142 -21.17 13.81 14.26
C GLY A 142 -20.84 12.90 13.07
N ARG A 143 -20.41 11.64 13.29
CA ARG A 143 -20.12 10.67 12.23
C ARG A 143 -21.40 9.96 11.81
N ARG A 144 -21.55 9.68 10.51
CA ARG A 144 -22.68 8.88 9.99
C ARG A 144 -22.68 7.49 10.63
N GLU A 145 -23.78 7.08 11.25
CA GLU A 145 -23.91 5.77 11.88
C GLU A 145 -24.67 4.80 10.98
N GLY A 146 -24.17 3.58 10.86
CA GLY A 146 -24.74 2.52 10.05
C GLY A 146 -25.29 1.35 10.87
N SER A 147 -26.36 0.73 10.37
CA SER A 147 -26.87 -0.55 10.87
C SER A 147 -26.80 -1.60 9.78
N ILE A 148 -26.07 -2.69 10.00
CA ILE A 148 -25.95 -3.81 9.07
C ILE A 148 -27.32 -4.48 8.92
N VAL A 149 -27.82 -4.48 7.69
CA VAL A 149 -29.08 -5.10 7.29
C VAL A 149 -28.84 -6.53 6.83
N GLU A 150 -27.80 -6.73 6.00
CA GLU A 150 -27.46 -8.02 5.40
C GLU A 150 -25.97 -8.13 5.14
N VAL A 151 -25.43 -9.35 5.28
CA VAL A 151 -24.07 -9.69 4.86
C VAL A 151 -24.16 -10.38 3.51
N LEU A 152 -23.64 -9.71 2.47
CA LEU A 152 -23.69 -10.15 1.09
C LEU A 152 -22.60 -11.19 0.78
N MET A 153 -21.40 -10.97 1.33
CA MET A 153 -20.26 -11.84 1.10
C MET A 153 -19.41 -11.93 2.37
N ARG A 154 -19.08 -13.16 2.76
CA ARG A 154 -18.16 -13.44 3.86
C ARG A 154 -16.72 -13.49 3.34
N SER A 155 -15.83 -12.72 3.96
CA SER A 155 -14.41 -12.68 3.60
C SER A 155 -13.64 -13.87 4.16
N HIS A 156 -13.99 -14.33 5.35
CA HIS A 156 -13.23 -15.35 6.04
C HIS A 156 -13.95 -16.70 6.04
N ARG A 157 -13.28 -17.74 5.54
CA ARG A 157 -13.66 -19.15 5.70
C ARG A 157 -12.87 -19.84 6.79
N LYS A 158 -11.66 -19.34 7.04
CA LYS A 158 -10.73 -19.80 8.06
C LYS A 158 -10.29 -18.63 8.94
N VAL A 159 -9.81 -18.94 10.11
CA VAL A 159 -9.21 -18.00 11.05
C VAL A 159 -7.95 -18.61 11.63
N VAL A 160 -6.89 -17.82 11.75
CA VAL A 160 -5.74 -18.15 12.57
C VAL A 160 -5.88 -17.47 13.91
N GLY A 161 -5.62 -18.20 14.99
CA GLY A 161 -5.76 -17.66 16.32
C GLY A 161 -5.21 -18.59 17.37
N ARG A 162 -5.27 -18.15 18.62
CA ARG A 162 -4.82 -18.90 19.76
C ARG A 162 -5.99 -19.58 20.45
N LEU A 163 -5.87 -20.89 20.70
CA LEU A 163 -6.87 -21.66 21.42
C LEU A 163 -6.76 -21.43 22.94
N PHE A 164 -7.84 -21.04 23.57
CA PHE A 164 -7.98 -20.94 25.01
C PHE A 164 -8.97 -21.97 25.54
N VAL A 165 -8.72 -22.43 26.75
CA VAL A 165 -9.62 -23.34 27.48
C VAL A 165 -9.89 -22.74 28.86
N GLU A 166 -11.13 -22.29 29.06
CA GLU A 166 -11.57 -21.68 30.32
C GLU A 166 -12.84 -22.37 30.83
N GLN A 167 -12.80 -22.87 32.06
CA GLN A 167 -13.94 -23.57 32.68
C GLN A 167 -14.58 -24.67 31.81
N GLY A 168 -13.76 -25.33 30.99
CA GLY A 168 -14.22 -26.39 30.09
C GLY A 168 -14.79 -25.90 28.75
N VAL A 169 -14.87 -24.59 28.51
CA VAL A 169 -15.20 -23.99 27.23
C VAL A 169 -13.95 -23.73 26.42
N MET A 170 -13.92 -24.15 25.17
CA MET A 170 -12.83 -23.89 24.23
C MET A 170 -13.23 -22.79 23.27
N PHE A 171 -12.33 -21.83 23.04
CA PHE A 171 -12.53 -20.78 22.08
C PHE A 171 -11.18 -20.34 21.47
N ILE A 172 -11.25 -19.77 20.27
CA ILE A 172 -10.10 -19.23 19.55
C ILE A 172 -10.21 -17.71 19.53
N VAL A 173 -9.18 -17.03 20.05
CA VAL A 173 -8.99 -15.58 19.89
C VAL A 173 -8.22 -15.34 18.61
N ALA A 174 -8.80 -14.59 17.67
CA ALA A 174 -8.17 -14.31 16.38
C ALA A 174 -6.87 -13.49 16.55
N GLU A 175 -5.85 -13.83 15.74
CA GLU A 175 -4.63 -13.04 15.64
C GLU A 175 -4.85 -11.70 14.93
N ASP A 176 -5.81 -11.65 14.00
CA ASP A 176 -6.25 -10.38 13.44
C ASP A 176 -7.13 -9.63 14.45
N LYS A 177 -6.54 -8.65 15.11
CA LYS A 177 -7.24 -7.85 16.15
C LYS A 177 -8.41 -7.01 15.61
N ARG A 178 -8.57 -6.90 14.29
CA ARG A 178 -9.75 -6.29 13.66
C ARG A 178 -10.98 -7.21 13.74
N ILE A 179 -10.76 -8.50 14.05
CA ILE A 179 -11.79 -9.49 14.39
C ILE A 179 -11.86 -9.54 15.92
N ALA A 180 -12.79 -8.79 16.49
CA ALA A 180 -12.93 -8.66 17.95
C ALA A 180 -13.81 -9.77 18.57
N GLN A 181 -14.31 -10.72 17.78
CA GLN A 181 -15.14 -11.83 18.25
C GLN A 181 -14.30 -13.09 18.46
N ASP A 182 -14.57 -13.81 19.55
CA ASP A 182 -14.00 -15.12 19.80
C ASP A 182 -14.78 -16.19 19.05
N PHE A 183 -14.12 -17.25 18.60
CA PHE A 183 -14.71 -18.36 17.89
C PHE A 183 -14.85 -19.55 18.84
N LEU A 184 -16.08 -19.95 19.14
CA LEU A 184 -16.35 -21.13 19.96
C LEU A 184 -15.86 -22.40 19.25
N VAL A 185 -15.19 -23.28 19.99
CA VAL A 185 -14.72 -24.58 19.47
C VAL A 185 -15.48 -25.70 20.17
N PRO A 186 -16.26 -26.52 19.44
CA PRO A 186 -16.94 -27.66 20.06
C PRO A 186 -15.92 -28.71 20.51
N PRO A 187 -16.24 -29.53 21.54
CA PRO A 187 -15.31 -30.50 22.13
C PRO A 187 -14.66 -31.45 21.10
N ASP A 188 -15.42 -31.86 20.11
CA ASP A 188 -14.96 -32.71 18.98
C ASP A 188 -14.23 -31.91 17.88
N GLY A 189 -14.23 -30.59 17.95
CA GLY A 189 -13.64 -29.68 16.96
C GLY A 189 -12.21 -29.25 17.27
N ALA A 190 -11.65 -29.58 18.42
CA ALA A 190 -10.32 -29.09 18.84
C ALA A 190 -9.13 -29.85 18.22
N LYS A 191 -9.34 -31.01 17.61
CA LYS A 191 -8.30 -31.84 16.95
C LYS A 191 -7.08 -32.15 17.88
N GLY A 192 -7.27 -32.12 19.21
CA GLY A 192 -6.20 -32.36 20.19
C GLY A 192 -5.35 -31.12 20.51
N ALA A 193 -5.70 -29.94 20.02
CA ALA A 193 -5.03 -28.69 20.34
C ALA A 193 -5.15 -28.38 21.85
N LYS A 194 -4.09 -27.79 22.40
CA LYS A 194 -3.98 -27.45 23.83
C LYS A 194 -4.11 -25.95 24.03
N HIS A 195 -4.46 -25.59 25.29
CA HIS A 195 -4.48 -24.19 25.71
C HIS A 195 -3.18 -23.46 25.37
N GLY A 196 -3.30 -22.28 24.75
CA GLY A 196 -2.18 -21.41 24.36
C GLY A 196 -1.57 -21.72 22.99
N GLN A 197 -1.95 -22.82 22.34
CA GLN A 197 -1.43 -23.14 21.00
C GLN A 197 -2.08 -22.29 19.92
N VAL A 198 -1.28 -21.94 18.91
CA VAL A 198 -1.73 -21.29 17.68
C VAL A 198 -2.30 -22.36 16.75
N VAL A 199 -3.48 -22.08 16.22
CA VAL A 199 -4.22 -22.99 15.36
C VAL A 199 -4.76 -22.25 14.13
N GLU A 200 -4.91 -22.97 13.02
CA GLU A 200 -5.79 -22.59 11.93
C GLU A 200 -7.12 -23.34 12.10
N ALA A 201 -8.23 -22.64 12.00
CA ALA A 201 -9.55 -23.22 12.15
C ALA A 201 -10.49 -22.79 11.04
N GLU A 202 -11.35 -23.72 10.60
CA GLU A 202 -12.42 -23.46 9.64
C GLU A 202 -13.64 -22.93 10.36
N ILE A 203 -14.22 -21.83 9.87
CA ILE A 203 -15.44 -21.24 10.43
C ILE A 203 -16.65 -22.03 9.90
N VAL A 204 -17.20 -22.88 10.77
CA VAL A 204 -18.37 -23.72 10.42
C VAL A 204 -19.70 -23.00 10.63
N GLN A 205 -19.72 -22.01 11.51
CA GLN A 205 -20.85 -21.11 11.70
C GLN A 205 -20.37 -19.67 11.76
N GLN A 206 -20.85 -18.87 10.85
CA GLN A 206 -20.55 -17.44 10.79
C GLN A 206 -21.29 -16.67 11.89
N PRO A 207 -20.76 -15.51 12.33
CA PRO A 207 -21.42 -14.71 13.35
C PRO A 207 -22.79 -14.23 12.91
N SER A 208 -23.71 -14.15 13.87
CA SER A 208 -25.08 -13.67 13.66
C SER A 208 -25.52 -12.76 14.81
N PRO A 209 -26.64 -12.03 14.71
CA PRO A 209 -27.12 -11.16 15.79
C PRO A 209 -27.35 -11.85 17.14
N HIS A 210 -27.48 -13.20 17.13
CA HIS A 210 -27.89 -13.98 18.30
C HIS A 210 -26.96 -15.18 18.61
N ALA A 211 -25.88 -15.35 17.83
CA ALA A 211 -24.96 -16.46 18.03
C ALA A 211 -23.52 -16.05 17.71
N GLU A 212 -22.61 -16.42 18.59
CA GLU A 212 -21.15 -16.31 18.37
C GLU A 212 -20.73 -17.25 17.22
N PRO A 213 -19.65 -16.92 16.50
CA PRO A 213 -19.13 -17.79 15.47
C PRO A 213 -18.58 -19.10 16.05
N ILE A 214 -18.71 -20.19 15.31
CA ILE A 214 -18.17 -21.51 15.69
C ILE A 214 -17.11 -21.90 14.67
N ALA A 215 -15.95 -22.37 15.15
CA ALA A 215 -14.87 -22.85 14.33
C ALA A 215 -14.41 -24.27 14.74
N ARG A 216 -13.79 -24.98 13.79
CA ARG A 216 -13.14 -26.28 14.00
C ARG A 216 -11.69 -26.19 13.61
N VAL A 217 -10.79 -26.64 14.48
CA VAL A 217 -9.35 -26.66 14.21
C VAL A 217 -9.06 -27.59 13.04
N VAL A 218 -8.41 -27.04 12.00
CA VAL A 218 -7.94 -27.80 10.84
C VAL A 218 -6.46 -28.11 10.92
N GLU A 219 -5.68 -27.23 11.56
CA GLU A 219 -4.23 -27.38 11.74
C GLU A 219 -3.77 -26.82 13.09
N ILE A 220 -2.83 -27.50 13.74
CA ILE A 220 -2.13 -27.01 14.94
C ILE A 220 -0.76 -26.54 14.46
N LEU A 221 -0.51 -25.23 14.57
CA LEU A 221 0.72 -24.60 14.07
C LEU A 221 1.89 -24.74 15.06
N GLY A 222 1.60 -24.74 16.37
CA GLY A 222 2.60 -24.86 17.43
C GLY A 222 2.33 -23.92 18.59
N ASN A 223 3.38 -23.61 19.36
CA ASN A 223 3.27 -22.64 20.46
C ASN A 223 3.58 -21.23 19.93
N TYR A 224 3.00 -20.24 20.56
CA TYR A 224 3.08 -18.84 20.10
C TYR A 224 4.52 -18.29 20.02
N ALA A 225 5.40 -18.72 20.94
CA ALA A 225 6.80 -18.30 20.99
C ALA A 225 7.76 -19.21 20.21
N ASP A 226 7.26 -20.18 19.46
CA ASP A 226 8.11 -21.06 18.65
C ASP A 226 8.76 -20.23 17.51
N PRO A 227 10.07 -20.42 17.21
CA PRO A 227 10.74 -19.69 16.15
C PRO A 227 10.07 -19.87 14.78
N GLY A 228 9.72 -18.78 14.10
CA GLY A 228 9.02 -18.80 12.81
C GLY A 228 7.50 -18.72 12.92
N MET A 229 6.94 -18.82 14.12
CA MET A 229 5.49 -18.73 14.33
C MET A 229 4.93 -17.37 13.88
N GLU A 230 5.72 -16.32 14.04
CA GLU A 230 5.38 -14.96 13.58
C GLU A 230 5.09 -14.93 12.08
N ILE A 231 5.86 -15.69 11.29
CA ILE A 231 5.67 -15.81 9.83
C ILE A 231 4.44 -16.66 9.54
N GLU A 232 4.28 -17.81 10.20
CA GLU A 232 3.11 -18.70 9.99
C GLU A 232 1.79 -18.00 10.30
N ILE A 233 1.76 -17.17 11.37
CA ILE A 233 0.61 -16.33 11.71
C ILE A 233 0.37 -15.29 10.60
N ALA A 234 1.40 -14.56 10.18
CA ALA A 234 1.28 -13.51 9.17
C ALA A 234 0.78 -14.05 7.81
N LEU A 235 1.28 -15.21 7.40
CA LEU A 235 0.85 -15.88 6.16
C LEU A 235 -0.65 -16.12 6.14
N ARG A 236 -1.22 -16.66 7.22
CA ARG A 236 -2.65 -16.97 7.33
C ARG A 236 -3.52 -15.76 7.62
N LYS A 237 -3.02 -14.84 8.46
CA LYS A 237 -3.71 -13.58 8.78
C LYS A 237 -3.94 -12.69 7.56
N HIS A 238 -3.00 -12.71 6.63
CA HIS A 238 -3.04 -11.91 5.41
C HIS A 238 -3.43 -12.72 4.17
N ASP A 239 -3.89 -13.97 4.31
CA ASP A 239 -4.27 -14.85 3.21
C ASP A 239 -3.20 -14.92 2.11
N LEU A 240 -1.92 -15.02 2.51
CA LEU A 240 -0.80 -15.13 1.58
C LEU A 240 -0.72 -16.55 1.03
N PRO A 241 -0.73 -16.75 -0.31
CA PRO A 241 -0.58 -18.07 -0.90
C PRO A 241 0.82 -18.64 -0.61
N THR A 242 0.90 -19.75 0.10
CA THR A 242 2.17 -20.41 0.48
C THR A 242 2.59 -21.50 -0.48
N GLU A 243 1.62 -22.23 -1.04
CA GLU A 243 1.83 -23.34 -1.93
C GLU A 243 1.52 -22.96 -3.38
N PHE A 244 2.23 -23.53 -4.32
CA PHE A 244 1.91 -23.44 -5.73
C PHE A 244 0.94 -24.54 -6.12
N SER A 245 0.12 -24.30 -7.15
CA SER A 245 -0.72 -25.34 -7.70
C SER A 245 0.14 -26.46 -8.29
N GLY A 246 -0.31 -27.71 -8.15
CA GLY A 246 0.41 -28.84 -8.74
C GLY A 246 0.57 -28.75 -10.27
N GLU A 247 -0.26 -27.95 -10.95
CA GLU A 247 -0.11 -27.63 -12.36
C GLU A 247 1.08 -26.71 -12.61
N SER A 248 1.25 -25.67 -11.78
CA SER A 248 2.39 -24.74 -11.83
C SER A 248 3.71 -25.43 -11.58
N GLU A 249 3.77 -26.29 -10.56
CA GLU A 249 4.98 -27.05 -10.25
C GLU A 249 5.38 -27.98 -11.41
N LYS A 250 4.40 -28.71 -11.99
CA LYS A 250 4.63 -29.55 -13.16
C LYS A 250 5.05 -28.75 -14.38
N GLN A 251 4.50 -27.53 -14.55
CA GLN A 251 4.88 -26.65 -15.65
C GLN A 251 6.30 -26.12 -15.46
N ALA A 252 6.67 -25.66 -14.26
CA ALA A 252 8.03 -25.20 -13.95
C ALA A 252 9.06 -26.31 -14.17
N ALA A 253 8.78 -27.53 -13.71
CA ALA A 253 9.67 -28.68 -13.86
C ALA A 253 9.95 -29.03 -15.33
N LYS A 254 9.04 -28.77 -16.28
CA LYS A 254 9.23 -29.04 -17.71
C LYS A 254 10.31 -28.19 -18.36
N TYR A 255 10.61 -27.01 -17.81
CA TYR A 255 11.59 -26.12 -18.42
C TYR A 255 13.04 -26.54 -18.11
N GLY A 256 13.28 -27.30 -17.03
CA GLY A 256 14.61 -27.64 -16.57
C GLY A 256 15.40 -26.45 -16.03
N ASP A 257 16.72 -26.57 -16.02
CA ASP A 257 17.65 -25.60 -15.40
C ASP A 257 18.48 -24.77 -16.40
N LYS A 258 18.33 -25.07 -17.72
CA LYS A 258 19.16 -24.48 -18.78
C LYS A 258 18.33 -23.89 -19.91
N VAL A 259 18.86 -22.82 -20.49
CA VAL A 259 18.33 -22.26 -21.74
C VAL A 259 18.55 -23.27 -22.89
N LEU A 260 17.49 -23.58 -23.63
CA LEU A 260 17.56 -24.52 -24.74
C LEU A 260 17.91 -23.80 -26.05
N ALA A 261 18.60 -24.48 -26.96
CA ALA A 261 18.99 -23.91 -28.26
C ALA A 261 17.80 -23.33 -29.06
N LYS A 262 16.61 -23.93 -28.94
CA LYS A 262 15.38 -23.43 -29.58
C LYS A 262 14.96 -22.04 -29.05
N ASP A 263 15.27 -21.73 -27.78
CA ASP A 263 14.87 -20.48 -27.11
C ASP A 263 15.78 -19.30 -27.48
N LEU A 264 16.92 -19.59 -28.13
CA LEU A 264 17.86 -18.58 -28.65
C LEU A 264 17.39 -17.99 -30.00
N LYS A 265 16.49 -18.67 -30.69
CA LYS A 265 16.05 -18.25 -32.02
C LYS A 265 15.36 -16.88 -31.98
N GLY A 266 15.86 -15.94 -32.79
CA GLY A 266 15.29 -14.58 -32.88
C GLY A 266 15.74 -13.63 -31.76
N ARG A 267 16.67 -14.06 -30.91
CA ARG A 267 17.26 -13.23 -29.87
C ARG A 267 18.61 -12.66 -30.30
N LYS A 268 18.90 -11.45 -29.82
CA LYS A 268 20.22 -10.86 -29.99
C LYS A 268 21.23 -11.54 -29.06
N ASP A 269 22.38 -11.94 -29.61
CA ASP A 269 23.45 -12.52 -28.80
C ASP A 269 24.30 -11.41 -28.20
N LEU A 270 24.29 -11.29 -26.86
CA LEU A 270 25.03 -10.31 -26.09
C LEU A 270 25.97 -10.95 -25.06
N ARG A 271 26.30 -12.24 -25.23
CA ARG A 271 27.09 -13.00 -24.26
C ARG A 271 28.53 -12.49 -24.12
N ASP A 272 29.06 -11.84 -25.16
CA ASP A 272 30.41 -11.25 -25.13
C ASP A 272 30.49 -9.92 -24.38
N LEU A 273 29.33 -9.28 -24.05
CA LEU A 273 29.33 -8.05 -23.28
C LEU A 273 29.52 -8.34 -21.79
N PRO A 274 30.34 -7.54 -21.08
CA PRO A 274 30.67 -7.79 -19.67
C PRO A 274 29.52 -7.43 -18.71
N PHE A 275 28.37 -8.09 -18.88
CA PHE A 275 27.27 -7.96 -17.95
C PHE A 275 27.64 -8.46 -16.56
N VAL A 276 27.16 -7.76 -15.55
CA VAL A 276 27.27 -8.16 -14.14
C VAL A 276 25.94 -7.93 -13.44
N THR A 277 25.63 -8.78 -12.45
CA THR A 277 24.56 -8.49 -11.46
C THR A 277 25.16 -7.83 -10.23
N ILE A 278 24.44 -6.88 -9.63
CA ILE A 278 24.88 -6.13 -8.43
C ILE A 278 23.73 -6.06 -7.45
N ASP A 279 23.77 -6.87 -6.39
CA ASP A 279 22.70 -7.04 -5.41
C ASP A 279 23.21 -7.15 -3.98
N GLY A 280 22.30 -7.34 -3.03
CA GLY A 280 22.63 -7.66 -1.65
C GLY A 280 23.29 -9.03 -1.50
N GLU A 281 23.97 -9.25 -0.37
CA GLU A 281 24.76 -10.47 -0.11
C GLU A 281 23.91 -11.75 -0.12
N THR A 282 22.65 -11.68 0.27
CA THR A 282 21.73 -12.82 0.43
C THR A 282 20.79 -13.04 -0.76
N ALA A 283 20.79 -12.15 -1.76
CA ALA A 283 19.93 -12.28 -2.94
C ALA A 283 20.24 -13.53 -3.76
N ARG A 284 19.19 -14.18 -4.30
CA ARG A 284 19.25 -15.36 -5.15
C ARG A 284 18.48 -15.20 -6.47
N ASP A 285 17.51 -14.31 -6.51
CA ASP A 285 16.58 -13.99 -7.59
C ASP A 285 17.05 -12.73 -8.33
N PHE A 286 18.12 -12.87 -9.15
CA PHE A 286 18.70 -11.73 -9.87
C PHE A 286 17.83 -11.36 -11.07
N ASP A 287 17.03 -10.31 -10.91
CA ASP A 287 16.15 -9.78 -11.96
C ASP A 287 16.92 -9.04 -13.06
N ASP A 288 18.01 -8.33 -12.71
CA ASP A 288 18.71 -7.40 -13.59
C ASP A 288 20.22 -7.64 -13.68
N ALA A 289 20.76 -7.38 -14.86
CA ALA A 289 22.17 -7.29 -15.13
C ALA A 289 22.47 -6.03 -15.94
N VAL A 290 23.58 -5.39 -15.66
CA VAL A 290 23.95 -4.10 -16.27
C VAL A 290 25.30 -4.18 -16.95
N CYS A 291 25.43 -3.42 -18.05
CA CYS A 291 26.68 -3.20 -18.76
C CYS A 291 26.72 -1.79 -19.31
N CYS A 292 27.89 -1.14 -19.28
CA CYS A 292 28.06 0.22 -19.79
C CYS A 292 29.38 0.37 -20.51
N VAL A 293 29.33 1.00 -21.69
CA VAL A 293 30.52 1.40 -22.46
C VAL A 293 30.48 2.89 -22.78
N PRO A 294 31.64 3.56 -22.88
CA PRO A 294 31.66 4.96 -23.26
C PRO A 294 31.31 5.13 -24.75
N LEU A 295 30.68 6.24 -25.08
CA LEU A 295 30.50 6.75 -26.41
C LEU A 295 31.30 8.04 -26.61
N ALA A 296 31.47 8.51 -27.85
CA ALA A 296 32.12 9.77 -28.13
C ALA A 296 31.47 10.97 -27.38
N LYS A 297 30.18 10.90 -27.11
CA LYS A 297 29.42 11.91 -26.37
C LYS A 297 28.41 11.23 -25.41
N GLY A 298 28.90 10.66 -24.33
CA GLY A 298 28.10 10.02 -23.31
C GLY A 298 28.37 8.54 -23.15
N PHE A 299 27.31 7.76 -22.93
CA PHE A 299 27.41 6.36 -22.54
C PHE A 299 26.38 5.52 -23.28
N ARG A 300 26.72 4.28 -23.61
CA ARG A 300 25.75 3.25 -23.97
C ARG A 300 25.56 2.34 -22.78
N LEU A 301 24.34 2.34 -22.25
CA LEU A 301 23.94 1.58 -21.08
C LEU A 301 22.97 0.49 -21.51
N TRP A 302 23.24 -0.74 -21.13
CA TRP A 302 22.32 -1.86 -21.26
C TRP A 302 21.81 -2.25 -19.88
N VAL A 303 20.48 -2.33 -19.76
CA VAL A 303 19.78 -2.92 -18.64
C VAL A 303 19.09 -4.16 -19.17
N ALA A 304 19.62 -5.33 -18.80
CA ALA A 304 19.10 -6.64 -19.18
C ALA A 304 18.26 -7.20 -18.04
N ILE A 305 16.99 -7.46 -18.29
CA ILE A 305 16.03 -7.97 -17.30
C ILE A 305 15.65 -9.39 -17.64
N ALA A 306 15.57 -10.24 -16.63
CA ALA A 306 15.16 -11.65 -16.76
C ALA A 306 13.87 -11.79 -17.58
N ASP A 307 13.90 -12.57 -18.66
CA ASP A 307 12.75 -12.74 -19.55
C ASP A 307 11.74 -13.76 -19.01
N VAL A 308 11.14 -13.47 -17.87
CA VAL A 308 10.13 -14.31 -17.22
C VAL A 308 8.94 -14.57 -18.16
N SER A 309 8.58 -13.59 -18.99
CA SER A 309 7.46 -13.69 -19.92
C SER A 309 7.66 -14.73 -21.05
N HIS A 310 8.87 -15.28 -21.20
CA HIS A 310 9.13 -16.41 -22.07
C HIS A 310 8.57 -17.71 -21.49
N TYR A 311 8.66 -17.86 -20.18
CA TYR A 311 8.29 -19.07 -19.44
C TYR A 311 6.88 -19.02 -18.89
N VAL A 312 6.43 -17.84 -18.44
CA VAL A 312 5.11 -17.60 -17.85
C VAL A 312 4.22 -16.92 -18.88
N ARG A 313 3.34 -17.67 -19.49
CA ARG A 313 2.48 -17.20 -20.59
C ARG A 313 1.10 -16.81 -20.06
N PRO A 314 0.43 -15.80 -20.69
CA PRO A 314 -0.91 -15.39 -20.27
C PRO A 314 -1.88 -16.57 -20.15
N GLY A 315 -2.52 -16.72 -19.01
CA GLY A 315 -3.57 -17.71 -18.73
C GLY A 315 -3.08 -19.13 -18.43
N ASP A 316 -1.77 -19.40 -18.44
CA ASP A 316 -1.25 -20.72 -18.02
C ASP A 316 -1.25 -20.86 -16.48
N ALA A 317 -0.84 -22.02 -15.96
CA ALA A 317 -0.88 -22.29 -14.53
C ALA A 317 0.05 -21.35 -13.75
N LEU A 318 1.28 -21.14 -14.25
CA LEU A 318 2.25 -20.23 -13.64
C LEU A 318 1.74 -18.78 -13.62
N ASP A 319 1.03 -18.37 -14.67
CA ASP A 319 0.43 -17.04 -14.73
C ASP A 319 -0.69 -16.83 -13.72
N ARG A 320 -1.58 -17.84 -13.58
CA ARG A 320 -2.65 -17.78 -12.58
C ARG A 320 -2.10 -17.65 -11.16
N ASP A 321 -1.14 -18.52 -10.79
CA ASP A 321 -0.53 -18.48 -9.46
C ASP A 321 0.25 -17.16 -9.22
N SER A 322 1.00 -16.69 -10.24
CA SER A 322 1.75 -15.42 -10.13
C SER A 322 0.84 -14.21 -9.98
N ARG A 323 -0.30 -14.21 -10.70
CA ARG A 323 -1.30 -13.16 -10.59
C ARG A 323 -1.95 -13.13 -9.21
N ASP A 324 -2.35 -14.28 -8.66
CA ASP A 324 -2.97 -14.36 -7.33
C ASP A 324 -2.00 -13.91 -6.23
N ARG A 325 -0.72 -14.21 -6.37
CA ARG A 325 0.34 -13.74 -5.47
C ARG A 325 0.62 -12.25 -5.64
N GLY A 326 0.63 -11.75 -6.87
CA GLY A 326 0.89 -10.37 -7.26
C GLY A 326 2.36 -9.94 -7.11
N ASN A 327 3.01 -10.39 -6.07
CA ASN A 327 4.43 -10.13 -5.79
C ASN A 327 5.03 -11.18 -4.84
N SER A 328 6.37 -11.26 -4.81
CA SER A 328 7.08 -11.98 -3.75
C SER A 328 7.00 -11.22 -2.43
N VAL A 329 6.98 -11.94 -1.30
CA VAL A 329 6.97 -11.35 0.06
C VAL A 329 8.27 -11.73 0.77
N TYR A 330 8.99 -10.71 1.25
CA TYR A 330 10.31 -10.87 1.85
C TYR A 330 10.22 -10.67 3.37
N PHE A 331 10.10 -11.78 4.11
CA PHE A 331 10.23 -11.76 5.56
C PHE A 331 11.70 -11.80 5.98
N PRO A 332 12.06 -11.36 7.18
CA PRO A 332 13.48 -11.29 7.62
C PRO A 332 14.27 -12.58 7.47
N ARG A 333 13.63 -13.75 7.47
CA ARG A 333 14.30 -15.08 7.38
C ARG A 333 13.71 -16.00 6.32
N ARG A 334 12.66 -15.59 5.62
CA ARG A 334 11.94 -16.42 4.66
C ARG A 334 11.38 -15.59 3.52
N VAL A 335 11.49 -16.08 2.32
CA VAL A 335 10.84 -15.46 1.15
C VAL A 335 9.67 -16.34 0.71
N ILE A 336 8.53 -15.72 0.44
CA ILE A 336 7.40 -16.36 -0.24
C ILE A 336 7.44 -15.85 -1.69
N PRO A 337 7.98 -16.64 -2.62
CA PRO A 337 8.23 -16.17 -3.98
C PRO A 337 6.95 -16.09 -4.82
N MET A 338 6.91 -15.18 -5.77
CA MET A 338 5.82 -15.06 -6.75
C MET A 338 5.82 -16.25 -7.74
N LEU A 339 6.98 -16.78 -8.05
CA LEU A 339 7.22 -17.90 -8.96
C LEU A 339 7.85 -19.09 -8.22
N PRO A 340 7.63 -20.34 -8.66
CA PRO A 340 8.37 -21.49 -8.12
C PRO A 340 9.88 -21.25 -8.15
N GLU A 341 10.61 -21.71 -7.12
CA GLU A 341 12.06 -21.49 -6.98
C GLU A 341 12.88 -22.01 -8.18
N ALA A 342 12.40 -23.06 -8.85
CA ALA A 342 13.00 -23.57 -10.10
C ALA A 342 13.03 -22.49 -11.21
N LEU A 343 12.15 -21.50 -11.16
CA LEU A 343 12.16 -20.34 -12.06
C LEU A 343 12.81 -19.14 -11.40
N SER A 344 12.33 -18.73 -10.21
CA SER A 344 12.77 -17.47 -9.58
C SER A 344 14.23 -17.48 -9.19
N ASN A 345 14.73 -18.58 -8.59
CA ASN A 345 16.09 -18.68 -8.10
C ASN A 345 17.01 -19.38 -9.11
N GLU A 346 16.47 -20.11 -10.10
CA GLU A 346 17.26 -20.90 -11.05
C GLU A 346 17.18 -20.38 -12.48
N LEU A 347 16.18 -20.77 -13.26
CA LEU A 347 16.16 -20.58 -14.72
C LEU A 347 16.02 -19.11 -15.14
N CYS A 348 15.24 -18.30 -14.41
CA CYS A 348 15.07 -16.87 -14.69
C CYS A 348 16.17 -16.02 -14.07
N SER A 349 16.70 -16.40 -12.91
CA SER A 349 17.73 -15.64 -12.20
C SER A 349 18.99 -15.48 -13.05
N LEU A 350 19.47 -14.25 -13.23
CA LEU A 350 20.64 -13.90 -14.04
C LEU A 350 21.95 -14.28 -13.34
N LYS A 351 22.05 -15.54 -12.95
CA LYS A 351 23.23 -16.10 -12.27
C LYS A 351 24.51 -15.91 -13.11
N PRO A 352 25.68 -15.77 -12.45
CA PRO A 352 26.93 -15.69 -13.16
C PRO A 352 27.31 -17.01 -13.86
N GLU A 353 28.10 -16.91 -14.91
CA GLU A 353 28.70 -18.03 -15.66
C GLU A 353 27.67 -18.96 -16.33
N VAL A 354 26.45 -18.48 -16.59
CA VAL A 354 25.41 -19.23 -17.31
C VAL A 354 24.64 -18.34 -18.28
N ASP A 355 24.21 -18.93 -19.40
CA ASP A 355 23.37 -18.24 -20.37
C ASP A 355 21.96 -18.01 -19.80
N ARG A 356 21.43 -16.81 -19.98
CA ARG A 356 20.06 -16.45 -19.55
C ARG A 356 19.33 -15.61 -20.60
N LEU A 357 18.02 -15.86 -20.71
CA LEU A 357 17.15 -15.09 -21.59
C LEU A 357 16.77 -13.78 -20.94
N THR A 358 16.85 -12.69 -21.69
CA THR A 358 16.54 -11.35 -21.19
C THR A 358 15.70 -10.54 -22.16
N MET A 359 14.98 -9.56 -21.61
CA MET A 359 14.49 -8.38 -22.28
C MET A 359 15.45 -7.23 -21.96
N VAL A 360 16.02 -6.64 -22.98
CA VAL A 360 17.05 -5.61 -22.82
C VAL A 360 16.48 -4.26 -23.17
N CYS A 361 16.73 -3.27 -22.30
CA CYS A 361 16.63 -1.86 -22.60
C CYS A 361 18.05 -1.34 -22.87
N GLU A 362 18.37 -1.06 -24.13
CA GLU A 362 19.62 -0.42 -24.56
C GLU A 362 19.39 1.09 -24.67
N MET A 363 20.20 1.90 -24.00
CA MET A 363 20.04 3.34 -23.89
C MET A 363 21.32 4.09 -24.27
N GLU A 364 21.17 5.21 -25.00
CA GLU A 364 22.24 6.20 -25.17
C GLU A 364 22.02 7.36 -24.21
N VAL A 365 22.86 7.42 -23.18
CA VAL A 365 22.82 8.44 -22.13
C VAL A 365 23.81 9.56 -22.44
N SER A 366 23.34 10.79 -22.49
CA SER A 366 24.19 11.96 -22.72
C SER A 366 25.09 12.26 -21.51
N PRO A 367 26.15 13.05 -21.62
CA PRO A 367 26.97 13.49 -20.49
C PRO A 367 26.16 14.26 -19.42
N ALA A 368 25.01 14.82 -19.79
CA ALA A 368 24.10 15.53 -18.87
C ALA A 368 23.03 14.60 -18.26
N GLY A 369 23.10 13.28 -18.52
CA GLY A 369 22.17 12.28 -17.96
C GLY A 369 20.82 12.17 -18.67
N ALA A 370 20.63 12.77 -19.85
CA ALA A 370 19.42 12.59 -20.63
C ALA A 370 19.54 11.36 -21.52
N VAL A 371 18.55 10.48 -21.51
CA VAL A 371 18.40 9.39 -22.48
C VAL A 371 17.99 9.98 -23.81
N ARG A 372 18.79 9.82 -24.85
CA ARG A 372 18.56 10.35 -26.19
C ARG A 372 17.88 9.35 -27.10
N HIS A 373 18.32 8.11 -27.02
CA HIS A 373 17.81 6.99 -27.79
C HIS A 373 17.72 5.76 -26.88
N TYR A 374 16.71 4.96 -27.09
CA TYR A 374 16.59 3.66 -26.45
C TYR A 374 15.96 2.64 -27.41
N ALA A 375 16.21 1.37 -27.16
CA ALA A 375 15.62 0.26 -27.89
C ALA A 375 15.34 -0.91 -26.94
N PHE A 376 14.20 -1.57 -27.14
CA PHE A 376 13.85 -2.84 -26.48
C PHE A 376 14.02 -4.01 -27.44
N TYR A 377 14.58 -5.10 -26.97
CA TYR A 377 14.68 -6.36 -27.72
C TYR A 377 14.92 -7.55 -26.80
N ALA A 378 14.54 -8.73 -27.26
CA ALA A 378 14.87 -9.98 -26.60
C ALA A 378 16.34 -10.37 -26.90
N ALA A 379 17.07 -10.78 -25.88
CA ALA A 379 18.48 -11.16 -25.98
C ALA A 379 18.80 -12.42 -25.18
N VAL A 380 20.01 -12.97 -25.41
CA VAL A 380 20.69 -13.88 -24.50
C VAL A 380 21.93 -13.19 -23.98
N ILE A 381 22.14 -13.28 -22.68
CA ILE A 381 23.33 -12.76 -22.00
C ILE A 381 24.04 -13.87 -21.24
N HIS A 382 25.31 -13.60 -20.91
CA HIS A 382 26.15 -14.40 -20.00
C HIS A 382 26.66 -13.45 -18.91
N SER A 383 26.13 -13.53 -17.69
CA SER A 383 26.61 -12.65 -16.60
C SER A 383 28.02 -13.10 -16.18
N HIS A 384 28.99 -12.19 -16.22
CA HIS A 384 30.40 -12.49 -15.95
C HIS A 384 30.74 -12.51 -14.45
N ALA A 385 29.89 -11.91 -13.61
CA ALA A 385 30.06 -11.96 -12.17
C ALA A 385 28.76 -11.58 -11.43
N ARG A 386 28.54 -12.23 -10.29
CA ARG A 386 27.64 -11.75 -9.26
C ARG A 386 28.45 -10.87 -8.30
N LEU A 387 28.16 -9.60 -8.27
CA LEU A 387 28.78 -8.61 -7.38
C LEU A 387 27.80 -8.20 -6.26
N THR A 388 28.36 -7.69 -5.16
CA THR A 388 27.54 -7.11 -4.09
C THR A 388 27.73 -5.59 -4.05
N TYR A 389 26.73 -4.88 -3.52
CA TYR A 389 26.82 -3.44 -3.35
C TYR A 389 28.07 -3.02 -2.58
N THR A 390 28.45 -3.77 -1.54
CA THR A 390 29.65 -3.52 -0.73
C THR A 390 30.92 -3.66 -1.56
N ARG A 391 31.04 -4.71 -2.37
CA ARG A 391 32.20 -4.97 -3.22
C ARG A 391 32.38 -3.92 -4.31
N VAL A 392 31.26 -3.54 -4.96
CA VAL A 392 31.27 -2.50 -6.01
C VAL A 392 31.65 -1.16 -5.42
N ALA A 393 31.06 -0.76 -4.28
CA ALA A 393 31.39 0.48 -3.61
C ALA A 393 32.86 0.55 -3.21
N ALA A 394 33.43 -0.52 -2.62
CA ALA A 394 34.84 -0.60 -2.28
C ALA A 394 35.76 -0.48 -3.52
N THR A 395 35.41 -1.17 -4.62
CA THR A 395 36.17 -1.11 -5.88
C THR A 395 36.17 0.30 -6.46
N LEU A 396 35.00 0.96 -6.54
CA LEU A 396 34.86 2.31 -7.11
C LEU A 396 35.53 3.40 -6.25
N ALA A 397 35.66 3.16 -4.95
CA ALA A 397 36.41 4.03 -4.03
C ALA A 397 37.94 3.82 -4.09
N GLY A 398 38.42 2.91 -4.94
CA GLY A 398 39.86 2.58 -5.01
C GLY A 398 40.34 1.71 -3.83
N GLY A 399 39.43 1.16 -3.03
CA GLY A 399 39.70 0.27 -1.92
C GLY A 399 39.91 -1.20 -2.34
N LYS A 400 40.21 -2.05 -1.34
CA LYS A 400 40.29 -3.49 -1.55
C LYS A 400 38.90 -4.09 -1.30
N ALA A 401 38.28 -4.62 -2.36
CA ALA A 401 37.09 -5.47 -2.23
C ALA A 401 37.49 -6.91 -1.84
N ASP A 402 36.68 -7.55 -1.02
CA ASP A 402 36.87 -8.96 -0.64
C ASP A 402 35.59 -9.77 -0.93
N PRO A 403 35.67 -10.78 -1.80
CA PRO A 403 36.75 -11.06 -2.74
C PRO A 403 36.92 -9.97 -3.80
N PRO A 404 38.11 -9.82 -4.39
CA PRO A 404 38.38 -8.75 -5.36
C PRO A 404 37.53 -8.92 -6.63
N VAL A 405 37.16 -7.78 -7.23
CA VAL A 405 36.50 -7.78 -8.55
C VAL A 405 37.54 -8.10 -9.63
N ALA A 406 37.15 -8.95 -10.61
CA ALA A 406 38.02 -9.29 -11.73
C ALA A 406 38.46 -8.03 -12.49
N LYS A 407 39.75 -7.88 -12.77
CA LYS A 407 40.35 -6.68 -13.42
C LYS A 407 39.68 -6.33 -14.75
N ALA A 408 39.22 -7.34 -15.49
CA ALA A 408 38.53 -7.15 -16.77
C ALA A 408 37.17 -6.44 -16.64
N LEU A 409 36.52 -6.50 -15.48
CA LEU A 409 35.20 -5.89 -15.23
C LEU A 409 35.31 -4.45 -14.68
N VAL A 410 36.49 -4.07 -14.14
CA VAL A 410 36.66 -2.73 -13.53
C VAL A 410 36.34 -1.59 -14.50
N PRO A 411 36.79 -1.59 -15.77
CA PRO A 411 36.46 -0.51 -16.70
C PRO A 411 34.94 -0.37 -16.95
N SER A 412 34.19 -1.48 -17.00
CA SER A 412 32.74 -1.44 -17.14
C SER A 412 32.06 -0.83 -15.90
N LEU A 413 32.53 -1.13 -14.69
CA LEU A 413 32.05 -0.54 -13.44
C LEU A 413 32.36 0.96 -13.34
N GLU A 414 33.54 1.38 -13.80
CA GLU A 414 33.90 2.81 -13.86
C GLU A 414 32.99 3.58 -14.84
N ASN A 415 32.69 3.01 -16.00
CA ASN A 415 31.74 3.58 -16.97
C ASN A 415 30.32 3.64 -16.39
N LEU A 416 29.86 2.58 -15.72
CA LEU A 416 28.59 2.56 -14.99
C LEU A 416 28.51 3.68 -13.95
N ASN A 417 29.58 3.87 -13.18
CA ASN A 417 29.66 4.95 -12.18
C ASN A 417 29.62 6.34 -12.82
N ALA A 418 30.29 6.52 -13.96
CA ALA A 418 30.25 7.79 -14.69
C ALA A 418 28.85 8.06 -15.27
N ALA A 419 28.18 7.04 -15.83
CA ALA A 419 26.79 7.13 -16.30
C ALA A 419 25.83 7.42 -15.13
N PHE A 420 26.00 6.76 -14.00
CA PHE A 420 25.24 7.02 -12.77
C PHE A 420 25.35 8.48 -12.33
N LYS A 421 26.55 9.05 -12.27
CA LYS A 421 26.75 10.46 -11.89
C LYS A 421 26.04 11.42 -12.84
N ALA A 422 26.01 11.10 -14.14
CA ALA A 422 25.27 11.88 -15.12
C ALA A 422 23.73 11.79 -14.88
N LEU A 423 23.20 10.57 -14.66
CA LEU A 423 21.78 10.34 -14.36
C LEU A 423 21.35 11.03 -13.07
N LEU A 424 22.18 10.94 -12.01
CA LEU A 424 21.94 11.60 -10.73
C LEU A 424 21.91 13.14 -10.88
N GLY A 425 22.79 13.69 -11.72
CA GLY A 425 22.75 15.11 -12.07
C GLY A 425 21.47 15.52 -12.79
N ALA A 426 20.93 14.67 -13.67
CA ALA A 426 19.65 14.88 -14.33
C ALA A 426 18.48 14.77 -13.33
N ARG A 427 18.52 13.80 -12.40
CA ARG A 427 17.53 13.66 -11.30
C ARG A 427 17.43 14.94 -10.47
N ALA A 428 18.58 15.49 -10.05
CA ALA A 428 18.62 16.73 -9.29
C ALA A 428 18.02 17.92 -10.05
N LYS A 429 18.34 18.06 -11.36
CA LYS A 429 17.78 19.11 -12.22
C LYS A 429 16.27 18.99 -12.43
N ARG A 430 15.77 17.77 -12.55
CA ARG A 430 14.34 17.47 -12.67
C ARG A 430 13.59 17.82 -11.39
N GLY A 431 14.27 17.79 -10.24
CA GLY A 431 13.69 18.09 -8.93
C GLY A 431 12.93 16.90 -8.33
N ALA A 432 13.41 15.69 -8.57
CA ALA A 432 12.92 14.52 -7.86
C ALA A 432 13.13 14.65 -6.35
N ILE A 433 12.17 14.20 -5.56
CA ILE A 433 12.25 14.23 -4.11
C ILE A 433 13.18 13.10 -3.65
N ASP A 434 14.11 13.40 -2.76
CA ASP A 434 15.03 12.40 -2.19
C ASP A 434 14.97 12.50 -0.65
N PHE A 435 14.11 11.67 -0.04
CA PHE A 435 14.00 11.58 1.40
C PHE A 435 15.14 10.70 1.94
N ASP A 436 15.78 11.15 3.01
CA ASP A 436 16.78 10.36 3.73
C ASP A 436 16.07 9.49 4.77
N SER A 437 15.55 8.33 4.33
CA SER A 437 14.91 7.35 5.22
C SER A 437 15.95 6.40 5.81
N VAL A 438 15.81 6.13 7.11
CA VAL A 438 16.61 5.11 7.80
C VAL A 438 15.98 3.75 7.54
N GLU A 439 16.70 2.88 6.85
CA GLU A 439 16.36 1.47 6.73
C GLU A 439 17.14 0.66 7.77
N THR A 440 16.53 -0.36 8.35
CA THR A 440 17.15 -1.21 9.36
C THR A 440 17.14 -2.67 8.93
N GLN A 441 18.15 -3.41 9.35
CA GLN A 441 18.25 -4.85 9.15
C GLN A 441 18.40 -5.55 10.50
N MET A 442 17.64 -6.61 10.69
CA MET A 442 17.75 -7.49 11.85
C MET A 442 18.82 -8.54 11.56
N ILE A 443 19.79 -8.65 12.46
CA ILE A 443 20.81 -9.70 12.45
C ILE A 443 20.37 -10.77 13.44
N PHE A 444 20.35 -12.02 13.00
CA PHE A 444 19.89 -13.16 13.80
C PHE A 444 21.06 -14.02 14.26
N ASP A 445 20.97 -14.56 15.47
CA ASP A 445 21.87 -15.57 16.01
C ASP A 445 21.60 -16.95 15.42
N GLY A 446 22.42 -17.96 15.81
CA GLY A 446 22.27 -19.34 15.36
C GLY A 446 20.98 -20.03 15.83
N HIS A 447 20.24 -19.44 16.77
CA HIS A 447 18.95 -19.93 17.28
C HIS A 447 17.76 -19.20 16.65
N GLY A 448 18.01 -18.24 15.74
CA GLY A 448 16.97 -17.49 15.06
C GLY A 448 16.37 -16.34 15.90
N LYS A 449 17.04 -15.94 16.99
CA LYS A 449 16.71 -14.73 17.75
C LYS A 449 17.44 -13.52 17.17
N ILE A 450 16.85 -12.33 17.32
CA ILE A 450 17.55 -11.09 16.95
C ILE A 450 18.75 -10.93 17.90
N GLU A 451 19.95 -10.90 17.32
CA GLU A 451 21.19 -10.54 18.00
C GLU A 451 21.32 -9.02 18.13
N ARG A 452 21.05 -8.32 17.02
CA ARG A 452 21.11 -6.86 16.95
C ARG A 452 20.31 -6.33 15.75
N ILE A 453 19.91 -5.06 15.84
CA ILE A 453 19.29 -4.30 14.74
C ILE A 453 20.28 -3.26 14.31
N VAL A 454 20.61 -3.25 13.02
CA VAL A 454 21.62 -2.33 12.45
C VAL A 454 21.00 -1.45 11.38
N ARG A 455 21.51 -0.23 11.24
CA ARG A 455 21.16 0.66 10.13
C ARG A 455 21.77 0.13 8.84
N VAL A 456 20.99 0.06 7.78
CA VAL A 456 21.47 -0.24 6.44
C VAL A 456 22.09 1.02 5.85
N GLU A 457 23.38 0.97 5.57
CA GLU A 457 24.06 2.07 4.90
C GLU A 457 23.86 1.99 3.39
N ARG A 458 23.08 2.91 2.85
CA ARG A 458 22.87 3.06 1.41
C ARG A 458 24.08 3.75 0.77
N ASN A 459 24.92 2.96 0.10
CA ASN A 459 26.10 3.47 -0.60
C ASN A 459 25.82 3.81 -2.07
N ASP A 460 26.81 4.37 -2.77
CA ASP A 460 26.67 4.79 -4.18
C ASP A 460 26.39 3.63 -5.14
N ALA A 461 26.76 2.39 -4.80
CA ALA A 461 26.45 1.23 -5.65
C ALA A 461 24.94 0.90 -5.63
N HIS A 462 24.25 1.08 -4.50
CA HIS A 462 22.78 0.98 -4.43
C HIS A 462 22.11 2.02 -5.32
N ARG A 463 22.58 3.26 -5.22
CA ARG A 463 22.04 4.39 -6.01
C ARG A 463 22.34 4.24 -7.51
N LEU A 464 23.48 3.63 -7.86
CA LEU A 464 23.87 3.35 -9.24
C LEU A 464 22.86 2.40 -9.90
N ILE A 465 22.57 1.28 -9.25
CA ILE A 465 21.58 0.32 -9.77
C ILE A 465 20.20 0.95 -9.81
N GLU A 466 19.78 1.66 -8.77
CA GLU A 466 18.50 2.38 -8.76
C GLU A 466 18.35 3.32 -9.95
N GLU A 467 19.36 4.17 -10.26
CA GLU A 467 19.27 5.09 -11.40
C GLU A 467 19.21 4.35 -12.75
N CYS A 468 19.93 3.22 -12.88
CA CYS A 468 19.84 2.38 -14.08
C CYS A 468 18.41 1.81 -14.24
N MET A 469 17.81 1.31 -13.14
CA MET A 469 16.46 0.76 -13.14
C MET A 469 15.41 1.84 -13.40
N LEU A 470 15.54 3.01 -12.78
CA LEU A 470 14.67 4.17 -13.03
C LEU A 470 14.70 4.58 -14.52
N ALA A 471 15.88 4.66 -15.13
CA ALA A 471 16.02 5.00 -16.53
C ALA A 471 15.32 3.97 -17.45
N ALA A 472 15.51 2.67 -17.20
CA ALA A 472 14.86 1.60 -17.97
C ALA A 472 13.33 1.62 -17.79
N ASN A 473 12.83 1.84 -16.57
CA ASN A 473 11.40 1.94 -16.27
C ASN A 473 10.74 3.13 -16.99
N VAL A 474 11.42 4.28 -17.05
CA VAL A 474 10.93 5.46 -17.82
C VAL A 474 10.89 5.16 -19.31
N CYS A 475 11.96 4.55 -19.86
CA CYS A 475 11.97 4.14 -21.27
C CYS A 475 10.83 3.15 -21.59
N ALA A 476 10.54 2.20 -20.68
CA ALA A 476 9.44 1.26 -20.86
C ALA A 476 8.07 1.97 -20.87
N SER A 477 7.86 2.93 -19.96
CA SER A 477 6.65 3.76 -19.95
C SER A 477 6.50 4.56 -21.24
N ASP A 478 7.55 5.25 -21.68
CA ASP A 478 7.57 6.04 -22.90
C ASP A 478 7.32 5.17 -24.15
N PHE A 479 7.96 4.01 -24.24
CA PHE A 479 7.78 3.07 -25.34
C PHE A 479 6.33 2.62 -25.48
N LEU A 480 5.67 2.27 -24.39
CA LEU A 480 4.27 1.83 -24.39
C LEU A 480 3.31 2.99 -24.74
N LEU A 481 3.57 4.18 -24.22
CA LEU A 481 2.80 5.40 -24.55
C LEU A 481 2.89 5.76 -26.03
N GLN A 482 4.11 5.79 -26.61
CA GLN A 482 4.32 6.11 -28.01
C GLN A 482 3.64 5.12 -28.97
N ASN A 483 3.50 3.86 -28.55
CA ASN A 483 2.84 2.82 -29.33
C ASN A 483 1.34 2.64 -29.01
N ASN A 484 0.77 3.50 -28.17
CA ASN A 484 -0.63 3.43 -27.71
C ASN A 484 -1.00 2.04 -27.17
N GLN A 485 -0.03 1.35 -26.53
CA GLN A 485 -0.24 0.04 -25.93
C GLN A 485 -0.78 0.21 -24.50
N PRO A 486 -1.99 -0.29 -24.21
CA PRO A 486 -2.48 -0.33 -22.83
C PRO A 486 -1.52 -1.06 -21.89
N SER A 487 -1.29 -0.52 -20.72
CA SER A 487 -0.39 -1.08 -19.72
C SER A 487 -0.71 -0.58 -18.31
N LEU A 488 0.00 -1.11 -17.31
CA LEU A 488 -0.04 -0.58 -15.94
C LEU A 488 1.10 0.42 -15.75
N TYR A 489 0.75 1.61 -15.31
CA TYR A 489 1.70 2.62 -14.86
C TYR A 489 1.81 2.59 -13.33
N ARG A 490 2.99 2.92 -12.82
CA ARG A 490 3.19 3.19 -11.39
C ARG A 490 2.95 4.67 -11.17
N VAL A 491 1.79 5.02 -10.69
CA VAL A 491 1.35 6.41 -10.55
C VAL A 491 1.48 6.89 -9.11
N HIS A 492 1.88 8.14 -8.96
CA HIS A 492 2.01 8.79 -7.66
C HIS A 492 1.52 10.23 -7.77
N GLU A 493 0.35 10.50 -7.21
CA GLU A 493 -0.23 11.83 -7.21
C GLU A 493 0.41 12.72 -6.13
N GLY A 494 0.29 14.03 -6.28
CA GLY A 494 0.69 15.00 -5.27
C GLY A 494 -0.17 14.94 -3.99
N PRO A 495 0.11 15.79 -3.00
CA PRO A 495 -0.64 15.83 -1.74
C PRO A 495 -2.11 16.21 -1.96
N THR A 496 -3.00 15.74 -1.08
CA THR A 496 -4.37 16.26 -1.04
C THR A 496 -4.39 17.70 -0.47
N PRO A 497 -5.42 18.51 -0.79
CA PRO A 497 -5.52 19.87 -0.26
C PRO A 497 -5.42 19.93 1.27
N GLU A 498 -6.06 19.00 1.98
CA GLU A 498 -6.06 18.94 3.45
C GLU A 498 -4.65 18.63 3.99
N LYS A 499 -3.96 17.67 3.39
CA LYS A 499 -2.59 17.31 3.78
C LYS A 499 -1.60 18.43 3.47
N LEU A 500 -1.81 19.14 2.36
CA LEU A 500 -1.00 20.30 1.97
C LEU A 500 -1.14 21.45 2.95
N GLU A 501 -2.38 21.76 3.37
CA GLU A 501 -2.65 22.82 4.35
C GLU A 501 -2.06 22.47 5.72
N ALA A 502 -2.20 21.21 6.16
CA ALA A 502 -1.58 20.73 7.41
C ALA A 502 -0.05 20.89 7.36
N LEU A 503 0.59 20.48 6.25
CA LEU A 503 2.03 20.67 6.06
C LEU A 503 2.43 22.13 6.11
N ARG A 504 1.72 23.02 5.42
CA ARG A 504 1.99 24.45 5.41
C ARG A 504 1.83 25.10 6.76
N SER A 505 0.80 24.70 7.51
CA SER A 505 0.59 25.18 8.87
C SER A 505 1.79 24.85 9.76
N MET A 506 2.29 23.62 9.67
CA MET A 506 3.46 23.21 10.43
C MET A 506 4.75 23.93 9.99
N LEU A 507 4.97 24.11 8.69
CA LEU A 507 6.16 24.81 8.17
C LEU A 507 6.23 26.27 8.67
N LYS A 508 5.09 26.95 8.88
CA LYS A 508 5.05 28.33 9.43
C LYS A 508 5.66 28.41 10.83
N ASP A 509 5.50 27.38 11.66
CA ASP A 509 6.08 27.34 13.01
C ASP A 509 7.61 27.33 12.98
N PHE A 510 8.21 26.87 11.85
CA PHE A 510 9.66 26.90 11.59
C PHE A 510 10.12 28.08 10.74
N GLY A 511 9.24 29.04 10.45
CA GLY A 511 9.56 30.16 9.55
C GLY A 511 9.83 29.73 8.10
N LEU A 512 9.29 28.58 7.69
CA LEU A 512 9.47 28.00 6.38
C LEU A 512 8.20 28.10 5.53
N THR A 513 8.37 28.09 4.23
CA THR A 513 7.27 28.08 3.26
C THR A 513 7.56 27.06 2.16
N LEU A 514 6.49 26.35 1.75
CA LEU A 514 6.48 25.52 0.55
C LEU A 514 5.94 26.34 -0.62
N SER A 515 6.74 26.48 -1.67
CA SER A 515 6.34 27.13 -2.94
C SER A 515 5.31 26.30 -3.73
N GLY A 516 4.87 26.82 -4.88
CA GLY A 516 3.99 26.08 -5.80
C GLY A 516 2.50 26.31 -5.60
N GLY A 517 2.07 27.27 -4.74
CA GLY A 517 0.63 27.59 -4.55
C GLY A 517 -0.18 26.33 -4.21
N ASP A 518 -1.42 26.23 -4.68
CA ASP A 518 -2.34 25.12 -4.36
C ASP A 518 -1.96 23.80 -5.05
N LEU A 519 -1.07 23.82 -6.02
CA LEU A 519 -0.57 22.65 -6.76
C LEU A 519 0.97 22.64 -6.78
N PRO A 520 1.63 22.35 -5.64
CA PRO A 520 3.08 22.27 -5.60
C PRO A 520 3.59 21.12 -6.48
N HIS A 521 4.73 21.32 -7.11
CA HIS A 521 5.45 20.29 -7.85
C HIS A 521 6.49 19.61 -6.96
N ALA A 522 6.96 18.43 -7.40
CA ALA A 522 8.04 17.70 -6.72
C ALA A 522 9.27 18.59 -6.44
N LYS A 523 9.61 19.46 -7.39
CA LYS A 523 10.72 20.42 -7.28
C LYS A 523 10.59 21.36 -6.09
N ASP A 524 9.37 21.76 -5.70
CA ASP A 524 9.12 22.61 -4.55
C ASP A 524 9.48 21.88 -3.25
N TYR A 525 9.11 20.60 -3.18
CA TYR A 525 9.49 19.70 -2.08
C TYR A 525 11.01 19.49 -2.03
N ALA A 526 11.65 19.20 -3.17
CA ALA A 526 13.09 19.00 -3.27
C ALA A 526 13.86 20.25 -2.84
N GLN A 527 13.41 21.45 -3.22
CA GLN A 527 14.01 22.72 -2.80
C GLN A 527 13.85 22.93 -1.28
N LEU A 528 12.71 22.61 -0.72
CA LEU A 528 12.48 22.70 0.72
C LEU A 528 13.39 21.72 1.48
N LEU A 529 13.51 20.46 1.02
CA LEU A 529 14.44 19.48 1.58
C LEU A 529 15.88 19.99 1.56
N GLY A 530 16.33 20.59 0.46
CA GLY A 530 17.67 21.20 0.36
C GLY A 530 17.89 22.32 1.38
N ARG A 531 16.87 23.12 1.69
CA ARG A 531 16.94 24.21 2.68
C ARG A 531 16.99 23.74 4.12
N ILE A 532 16.44 22.55 4.42
CA ILE A 532 16.37 22.01 5.79
C ILE A 532 17.44 20.98 6.10
N LYS A 533 18.21 20.50 5.10
CA LYS A 533 19.12 19.36 5.20
C LYS A 533 20.04 19.40 6.43
N ASP A 534 20.63 20.57 6.72
CA ASP A 534 21.59 20.74 7.81
C ASP A 534 20.96 21.34 9.09
N LYS A 535 19.64 21.29 9.20
CA LYS A 535 18.93 21.84 10.35
C LYS A 535 18.64 20.76 11.41
N PRO A 536 18.66 21.11 12.70
CA PRO A 536 18.36 20.14 13.77
C PRO A 536 16.99 19.44 13.63
N TYR A 537 16.03 20.11 12.97
CA TYR A 537 14.68 19.63 12.74
C TYR A 537 14.49 18.98 11.36
N ALA A 538 15.57 18.67 10.62
CA ALA A 538 15.48 18.10 9.27
C ALA A 538 14.70 16.79 9.25
N GLY A 539 15.02 15.83 10.14
CA GLY A 539 14.34 14.54 10.21
C GLY A 539 12.85 14.65 10.50
N LEU A 540 12.46 15.58 11.40
CA LEU A 540 11.08 15.90 11.68
C LEU A 540 10.34 16.36 10.42
N LEU A 541 10.85 17.39 9.76
CA LEU A 541 10.19 17.97 8.59
C LEU A 541 10.16 16.98 7.41
N GLN A 542 11.19 16.18 7.20
CA GLN A 542 11.19 15.11 6.21
C GLN A 542 10.06 14.11 6.46
N THR A 543 9.86 13.68 7.70
CA THR A 543 8.78 12.76 8.08
C THR A 543 7.40 13.37 7.77
N VAL A 544 7.18 14.63 8.13
CA VAL A 544 5.90 15.31 7.88
C VAL A 544 5.66 15.54 6.39
N MET A 545 6.71 15.93 5.65
CA MET A 545 6.65 16.07 4.19
C MET A 545 6.30 14.73 3.52
N LEU A 546 6.93 13.63 3.94
CA LEU A 546 6.63 12.30 3.42
C LEU A 546 5.17 11.89 3.72
N ARG A 547 4.69 12.10 4.95
CA ARG A 547 3.30 11.82 5.35
C ARG A 547 2.26 12.68 4.63
N SER A 548 2.64 13.83 4.10
CA SER A 548 1.77 14.70 3.31
C SER A 548 1.47 14.13 1.93
N LEU A 549 2.33 13.25 1.41
CA LEU A 549 2.17 12.65 0.09
C LEU A 549 1.11 11.55 0.08
N ARG A 550 0.62 11.23 -1.11
CA ARG A 550 -0.21 10.04 -1.34
C ARG A 550 0.67 8.81 -1.50
N GLN A 551 0.08 7.64 -1.42
CA GLN A 551 0.76 6.38 -1.74
C GLN A 551 0.75 6.16 -3.25
N ALA A 552 1.85 5.63 -3.80
CA ALA A 552 1.90 5.20 -5.18
C ALA A 552 1.05 3.93 -5.40
N VAL A 553 0.40 3.85 -6.57
CA VAL A 553 -0.47 2.71 -6.94
C VAL A 553 -0.24 2.30 -8.40
N TYR A 554 -0.75 1.13 -8.77
CA TYR A 554 -0.80 0.71 -10.17
C TYR A 554 -2.12 1.16 -10.81
N SER A 555 -2.04 1.77 -11.99
CA SER A 555 -3.20 2.26 -12.73
C SER A 555 -2.95 2.19 -14.23
N PRO A 556 -3.97 1.88 -15.06
CA PRO A 556 -3.85 2.05 -16.52
C PRO A 556 -3.88 3.51 -16.96
N ALA A 557 -4.39 4.42 -16.12
CA ALA A 557 -4.36 5.86 -16.37
C ALA A 557 -3.02 6.45 -15.92
N ASN A 558 -2.23 6.95 -16.87
CA ASN A 558 -0.97 7.63 -16.54
C ASN A 558 -1.25 9.04 -16.04
N VAL A 559 -1.01 9.29 -14.75
CA VAL A 559 -1.06 10.62 -14.12
C VAL A 559 0.33 11.10 -13.68
N GLY A 560 1.38 10.39 -14.11
CA GLY A 560 2.76 10.67 -13.74
C GLY A 560 3.15 10.15 -12.36
N HIS A 561 4.40 10.41 -11.97
CA HIS A 561 4.93 10.01 -10.68
C HIS A 561 5.53 11.22 -9.94
N PHE A 562 4.73 11.81 -9.04
CA PHE A 562 5.08 13.05 -8.34
C PHE A 562 6.45 12.96 -7.64
N GLY A 563 6.69 11.97 -6.79
CA GLY A 563 7.93 11.88 -6.01
C GLY A 563 9.21 11.79 -6.88
N LEU A 564 9.12 11.10 -8.03
CA LEU A 564 10.22 10.94 -8.99
C LEU A 564 10.29 12.07 -10.02
N ALA A 565 9.27 12.94 -10.06
CA ALA A 565 9.12 14.02 -11.03
C ALA A 565 9.18 13.51 -12.49
N TYR A 566 8.50 12.39 -12.78
CA TYR A 566 8.34 11.85 -14.12
C TYR A 566 6.90 12.02 -14.62
N GLU A 567 6.74 12.34 -15.90
CA GLU A 567 5.43 12.44 -16.57
C GLU A 567 4.80 11.07 -16.87
N GLY A 568 5.61 10.03 -16.96
CA GLY A 568 5.19 8.65 -17.12
C GLY A 568 6.22 7.72 -16.49
N TYR A 569 5.73 6.74 -15.73
CA TYR A 569 6.58 5.76 -15.06
C TYR A 569 5.86 4.42 -14.96
N THR A 570 6.56 3.34 -15.25
CA THR A 570 6.05 1.98 -15.08
C THR A 570 7.12 1.11 -14.42
N HIS A 571 6.74 -0.06 -13.96
CA HIS A 571 7.67 -1.06 -13.46
C HIS A 571 7.96 -2.08 -14.57
N PHE A 572 9.24 -2.26 -14.91
CA PHE A 572 9.73 -3.18 -15.94
C PHE A 572 10.85 -4.08 -15.42
N THR A 573 11.55 -3.66 -14.37
CA THR A 573 12.88 -4.18 -14.02
C THR A 573 12.88 -5.35 -13.03
N SER A 574 11.71 -5.86 -12.58
CA SER A 574 11.66 -6.95 -11.60
C SER A 574 10.53 -7.96 -11.84
N PRO A 575 10.47 -8.63 -13.01
CA PRO A 575 9.39 -9.56 -13.35
C PRO A 575 9.44 -10.89 -12.60
N ILE A 576 10.55 -11.25 -11.95
CA ILE A 576 10.64 -12.46 -11.10
C ILE A 576 9.77 -12.28 -9.86
N ARG A 577 9.69 -11.05 -9.33
CA ARG A 577 9.08 -10.75 -8.03
C ARG A 577 7.92 -9.77 -8.07
N ARG A 578 7.55 -9.20 -9.24
CA ARG A 578 6.39 -8.31 -9.40
C ARG A 578 5.60 -8.65 -10.65
N TYR A 579 4.33 -8.96 -10.48
CA TYR A 579 3.42 -9.28 -11.59
C TYR A 579 3.20 -8.13 -12.59
N PRO A 580 3.08 -6.84 -12.16
CA PRO A 580 3.00 -5.72 -13.11
C PRO A 580 4.16 -5.66 -14.10
N ASP A 581 5.38 -5.95 -13.66
CA ASP A 581 6.57 -5.98 -14.53
C ASP A 581 6.45 -7.09 -15.59
N LEU A 582 5.96 -8.26 -15.21
CA LEU A 582 5.69 -9.36 -16.15
C LEU A 582 4.67 -8.96 -17.22
N VAL A 583 3.62 -8.24 -16.83
CA VAL A 583 2.60 -7.71 -17.75
C VAL A 583 3.20 -6.68 -18.71
N VAL A 584 4.06 -5.78 -18.20
CA VAL A 584 4.79 -4.79 -19.01
C VAL A 584 5.72 -5.47 -20.02
N HIS A 585 6.44 -6.54 -19.63
CA HIS A 585 7.25 -7.33 -20.58
C HIS A 585 6.42 -7.92 -21.71
N ARG A 586 5.24 -8.44 -21.42
CA ARG A 586 4.30 -8.97 -22.42
C ARG A 586 3.82 -7.89 -23.38
N ALA A 587 3.49 -6.72 -22.84
CA ALA A 587 3.08 -5.57 -23.62
C ALA A 587 4.19 -5.09 -24.58
N ILE A 588 5.43 -4.96 -24.08
CA ILE A 588 6.59 -4.59 -24.92
C ILE A 588 6.82 -5.64 -26.01
N LYS A 589 6.78 -6.93 -25.68
CA LYS A 589 6.95 -8.01 -26.68
C LYS A 589 5.86 -8.01 -27.75
N ALA A 590 4.63 -7.74 -27.38
CA ALA A 590 3.53 -7.64 -28.34
C ALA A 590 3.78 -6.51 -29.35
N VAL A 591 4.15 -5.32 -28.88
CA VAL A 591 4.51 -4.20 -29.75
C VAL A 591 5.68 -4.54 -30.67
N LEU A 592 6.75 -5.15 -30.15
CA LEU A 592 7.91 -5.58 -30.94
C LEU A 592 7.54 -6.62 -32.01
N GLY A 593 6.53 -7.44 -31.75
CA GLY A 593 5.97 -8.43 -32.68
C GLY A 593 4.91 -7.87 -33.64
N GLY A 594 4.62 -6.56 -33.59
CA GLY A 594 3.57 -5.90 -34.40
C GLY A 594 2.15 -6.26 -33.98
N ALA A 595 1.95 -6.64 -32.71
CA ALA A 595 0.66 -7.00 -32.10
C ALA A 595 0.36 -6.10 -30.90
N SER A 596 -0.83 -6.24 -30.31
CA SER A 596 -1.21 -5.61 -29.03
C SER A 596 -1.39 -6.69 -27.97
N HIS A 597 -1.04 -6.36 -26.74
CA HIS A 597 -1.32 -7.19 -25.57
C HIS A 597 -2.57 -6.68 -24.86
N ASP A 598 -3.52 -7.58 -24.61
CA ASP A 598 -4.70 -7.30 -23.82
C ASP A 598 -4.68 -8.17 -22.56
N ALA A 599 -4.68 -7.57 -21.40
CA ALA A 599 -4.76 -8.23 -20.10
C ALA A 599 -6.20 -8.29 -19.56
N GLY A 600 -7.21 -7.92 -20.36
CA GLY A 600 -8.61 -7.84 -19.95
C GLY A 600 -8.93 -6.53 -19.22
N ASP A 601 -9.50 -6.62 -18.02
CA ASP A 601 -9.81 -5.42 -17.22
C ASP A 601 -8.55 -4.87 -16.55
N TRP A 602 -7.96 -3.86 -17.17
CA TRP A 602 -6.75 -3.18 -16.71
C TRP A 602 -6.95 -2.44 -15.37
N ASN A 603 -8.17 -1.92 -15.12
CA ASN A 603 -8.46 -1.25 -13.84
C ASN A 603 -8.50 -2.27 -12.70
N ALA A 604 -9.22 -3.36 -12.88
CA ALA A 604 -9.27 -4.44 -11.90
C ALA A 604 -7.87 -5.02 -11.63
N LEU A 605 -7.04 -5.17 -12.68
CA LEU A 605 -5.66 -5.63 -12.54
C LEU A 605 -4.79 -4.63 -11.75
N GLY A 606 -4.92 -3.34 -12.00
CA GLY A 606 -4.19 -2.28 -11.28
C GLY A 606 -4.55 -2.25 -9.79
N VAL A 607 -5.85 -2.35 -9.47
CA VAL A 607 -6.34 -2.46 -8.10
C VAL A 607 -5.77 -3.70 -7.42
N HIS A 608 -5.87 -4.87 -8.06
CA HIS A 608 -5.35 -6.13 -7.54
C HIS A 608 -3.85 -6.06 -7.23
N CYS A 609 -3.02 -5.58 -8.16
CA CYS A 609 -1.59 -5.44 -7.94
C CYS A 609 -1.25 -4.47 -6.79
N SER A 610 -2.03 -3.41 -6.62
CA SER A 610 -1.85 -2.47 -5.52
C SER A 610 -2.29 -3.06 -4.18
N GLU A 611 -3.32 -3.91 -4.17
CA GLU A 611 -3.79 -4.60 -2.98
C GLU A 611 -2.82 -5.69 -2.53
N THR A 612 -2.27 -6.49 -3.47
CA THR A 612 -1.28 -7.52 -3.15
C THR A 612 0.02 -6.92 -2.63
N GLU A 613 0.47 -5.78 -3.16
CA GLU A 613 1.62 -5.04 -2.64
C GLU A 613 1.37 -4.59 -1.19
N ARG A 614 0.23 -3.95 -0.90
CA ARG A 614 -0.11 -3.55 0.49
C ARG A 614 -0.23 -4.75 1.43
N ARG A 615 -0.83 -5.85 0.96
CA ARG A 615 -0.91 -7.10 1.73
C ARG A 615 0.48 -7.62 2.12
N ALA A 616 1.44 -7.58 1.20
CA ALA A 616 2.82 -7.98 1.45
C ALA A 616 3.50 -7.04 2.47
N ASP A 617 3.34 -5.73 2.31
CA ASP A 617 3.89 -4.72 3.24
C ASP A 617 3.31 -4.88 4.64
N ASP A 618 2.00 -5.07 4.78
CA ASP A 618 1.33 -5.26 6.07
C ASP A 618 1.79 -6.55 6.75
N ALA A 619 1.91 -7.64 6.00
CA ALA A 619 2.39 -8.92 6.52
C ALA A 619 3.85 -8.83 7.01
N THR A 620 4.73 -8.21 6.23
CA THR A 620 6.14 -8.01 6.60
C THR A 620 6.25 -7.14 7.85
N ARG A 621 5.48 -6.06 7.93
CA ARG A 621 5.44 -5.16 9.09
C ARG A 621 4.96 -5.87 10.36
N ASP A 622 3.96 -6.72 10.26
CA ASP A 622 3.47 -7.50 11.40
C ASP A 622 4.57 -8.42 11.95
N VAL A 623 5.28 -9.12 11.07
CA VAL A 623 6.42 -9.98 11.45
C VAL A 623 7.54 -9.17 12.09
N GLU A 624 7.91 -8.04 11.49
CA GLU A 624 8.94 -7.17 12.04
C GLU A 624 8.57 -6.61 13.42
N ASN A 625 7.33 -6.18 13.60
CA ASN A 625 6.83 -5.66 14.87
C ASN A 625 6.83 -6.76 15.95
N TRP A 626 6.41 -7.98 15.59
CA TRP A 626 6.46 -9.12 16.50
C TRP A 626 7.89 -9.43 16.93
N LEU A 627 8.82 -9.52 15.97
CA LEU A 627 10.24 -9.78 16.25
C LEU A 627 10.87 -8.69 17.11
N LYS A 628 10.55 -7.41 16.86
CA LYS A 628 10.99 -6.28 17.69
C LYS A 628 10.44 -6.37 19.12
N CYS A 629 9.17 -6.71 19.28
CA CYS A 629 8.59 -6.94 20.60
C CYS A 629 9.25 -8.12 21.32
N TYR A 630 9.47 -9.24 20.62
CA TYR A 630 10.15 -10.40 21.18
C TYR A 630 11.56 -10.05 21.67
N PHE A 631 12.34 -9.31 20.89
CA PHE A 631 13.66 -8.81 21.27
C PHE A 631 13.61 -7.88 22.48
N MET A 632 12.63 -7.00 22.56
CA MET A 632 12.51 -6.02 23.63
C MET A 632 12.06 -6.61 24.98
N GLN A 633 11.59 -7.87 25.03
CA GLN A 633 11.26 -8.53 26.30
C GLN A 633 12.47 -8.63 27.23
N ASP A 634 13.65 -8.88 26.67
CA ASP A 634 14.89 -9.01 27.43
C ASP A 634 15.42 -7.63 27.92
N HIS A 635 14.82 -6.53 27.43
CA HIS A 635 15.20 -5.14 27.75
C HIS A 635 14.21 -4.42 28.69
N VAL A 636 13.28 -5.14 29.32
CA VAL A 636 12.37 -4.54 30.30
C VAL A 636 13.15 -4.04 31.51
N GLY A 637 13.05 -2.74 31.79
CA GLY A 637 13.80 -2.04 32.86
C GLY A 637 14.98 -1.22 32.33
N ASP A 638 15.45 -1.46 31.11
CA ASP A 638 16.55 -0.72 30.49
C ASP A 638 16.12 0.69 30.05
N GLU A 639 17.08 1.61 30.02
CA GLU A 639 16.91 3.00 29.64
C GLU A 639 17.58 3.29 28.31
N PHE A 640 16.89 4.01 27.44
CA PHE A 640 17.36 4.37 26.10
C PHE A 640 17.11 5.86 25.80
N GLU A 641 18.01 6.43 25.00
CA GLU A 641 17.75 7.70 24.32
C GLU A 641 16.83 7.46 23.13
N GLY A 642 15.93 8.40 22.86
CA GLY A 642 15.01 8.27 21.75
C GLY A 642 14.48 9.61 21.28
N THR A 643 13.80 9.53 20.13
CA THR A 643 13.20 10.70 19.45
C THR A 643 11.70 10.50 19.35
N VAL A 644 10.91 11.53 19.67
CA VAL A 644 9.46 11.49 19.51
C VAL A 644 9.12 11.41 18.03
N SER A 645 8.64 10.24 17.59
CA SER A 645 8.25 9.92 16.21
C SER A 645 6.75 10.13 15.92
N GLY A 646 5.95 10.31 16.97
CA GLY A 646 4.53 10.58 16.84
C GLY A 646 3.94 11.22 18.08
N VAL A 647 2.95 12.11 17.89
CA VAL A 647 2.19 12.74 18.98
C VAL A 647 0.70 12.54 18.73
N THR A 648 0.01 12.02 19.72
CA THR A 648 -1.43 11.71 19.67
C THR A 648 -2.13 12.25 20.91
N GLY A 649 -3.46 12.24 20.92
CA GLY A 649 -4.23 12.64 22.11
C GLY A 649 -4.12 11.68 23.29
N PHE A 650 -3.59 10.46 23.08
CA PHE A 650 -3.39 9.46 24.13
C PHE A 650 -1.92 9.25 24.54
N GLY A 651 -0.95 9.93 23.87
CA GLY A 651 0.46 9.83 24.26
C GLY A 651 1.44 10.11 23.13
N LEU A 652 2.70 9.77 23.40
CA LEU A 652 3.85 9.96 22.51
C LEU A 652 4.35 8.61 22.00
N PHE A 653 4.57 8.51 20.73
CA PHE A 653 5.39 7.45 20.16
C PHE A 653 6.85 7.91 20.17
N VAL A 654 7.74 7.06 20.66
CA VAL A 654 9.17 7.33 20.76
C VAL A 654 9.91 6.23 20.02
N THR A 655 10.78 6.61 19.08
CA THR A 655 11.71 5.69 18.42
C THR A 655 13.05 5.71 19.16
N LEU A 656 13.53 4.54 19.59
CA LEU A 656 14.84 4.39 20.22
C LEU A 656 15.94 4.60 19.20
N ASP A 657 16.96 5.40 19.54
CA ASP A 657 17.98 5.81 18.55
C ASP A 657 18.93 4.68 18.15
N GLU A 658 19.28 3.80 19.07
CA GLU A 658 20.21 2.70 18.80
C GLU A 658 19.53 1.47 18.19
N LEU A 659 18.28 1.23 18.57
CA LEU A 659 17.53 0.02 18.19
C LEU A 659 16.51 0.26 17.08
N PHE A 660 16.16 1.52 16.80
CA PHE A 660 15.13 1.90 15.79
C PHE A 660 13.79 1.21 16.05
N ILE A 661 13.43 1.04 17.34
CA ILE A 661 12.19 0.42 17.80
C ILE A 661 11.29 1.49 18.37
N ASP A 662 10.01 1.45 17.97
CA ASP A 662 8.99 2.38 18.44
C ASP A 662 8.28 1.83 19.69
N GLY A 663 7.99 2.71 20.65
CA GLY A 663 7.15 2.40 21.81
C GLY A 663 6.28 3.59 22.20
N LEU A 664 5.31 3.36 23.06
CA LEU A 664 4.34 4.35 23.50
C LEU A 664 4.66 4.84 24.92
N VAL A 665 4.78 6.14 25.10
CA VAL A 665 4.63 6.80 26.41
C VAL A 665 3.19 7.26 26.53
N HIS A 666 2.38 6.60 27.36
CA HIS A 666 0.98 6.98 27.53
C HIS A 666 0.86 8.37 28.18
N ILE A 667 -0.20 9.10 27.86
CA ILE A 667 -0.42 10.47 28.37
C ILE A 667 -0.43 10.56 29.89
N SER A 668 -0.87 9.50 30.60
CA SER A 668 -0.82 9.40 32.06
C SER A 668 0.58 9.38 32.63
N ASP A 669 1.58 9.00 31.84
CA ASP A 669 2.98 8.81 32.25
C ASP A 669 3.87 10.02 31.88
N LEU A 670 3.27 11.05 31.28
CA LEU A 670 3.96 12.31 30.96
C LEU A 670 4.15 13.25 32.17
N GLY A 671 3.52 12.92 33.30
CA GLY A 671 3.60 13.68 34.56
C GLY A 671 2.23 14.14 35.08
N ALA A 672 2.22 14.77 36.26
CA ALA A 672 1.00 15.19 36.95
C ALA A 672 0.44 16.52 36.37
N ASP A 673 0.10 16.53 35.10
CA ASP A 673 -0.53 17.67 34.41
C ASP A 673 -1.64 17.17 33.48
N TYR A 674 -2.52 18.08 33.07
CA TYR A 674 -3.49 17.82 32.00
C TYR A 674 -2.92 18.30 30.68
N TYR A 675 -2.83 17.38 29.69
CA TYR A 675 -2.22 17.67 28.40
C TYR A 675 -3.28 17.89 27.31
N GLN A 676 -3.21 19.04 26.67
CA GLN A 676 -4.02 19.37 25.49
C GLN A 676 -3.27 18.95 24.22
N TYR A 677 -3.96 18.23 23.34
CA TYR A 677 -3.45 17.80 22.06
C TYR A 677 -3.78 18.82 20.97
N ASP A 678 -2.75 19.37 20.35
CA ASP A 678 -2.84 20.17 19.12
C ASP A 678 -2.52 19.28 17.91
N GLN A 679 -3.57 18.85 17.21
CA GLN A 679 -3.47 17.97 16.07
C GLN A 679 -2.72 18.62 14.89
N GLN A 680 -2.86 19.94 14.68
CA GLN A 680 -2.24 20.65 13.57
C GLN A 680 -0.72 20.78 13.76
N ARG A 681 -0.29 20.92 15.02
CA ARG A 681 1.12 21.10 15.39
C ARG A 681 1.79 19.83 15.85
N HIS A 682 1.08 18.71 15.91
CA HIS A 682 1.57 17.45 16.51
C HIS A 682 2.25 17.69 17.87
N LEU A 683 1.53 18.34 18.77
CA LEU A 683 2.04 18.83 20.06
C LEU A 683 1.09 18.43 21.20
N LEU A 684 1.64 17.94 22.30
CA LEU A 684 0.98 17.88 23.61
C LEU A 684 1.50 19.01 24.50
N ARG A 685 0.60 19.80 25.07
CA ARG A 685 0.94 20.93 25.97
C ARG A 685 0.28 20.75 27.32
N GLY A 686 1.07 20.75 28.39
CA GLY A 686 0.57 20.79 29.75
C GLY A 686 -0.11 22.12 30.08
N GLU A 687 -1.30 22.06 30.61
CA GLU A 687 -2.09 23.26 30.96
C GLU A 687 -1.45 24.04 32.11
N ARG A 688 -1.01 23.35 33.14
CA ARG A 688 -0.45 23.95 34.36
C ARG A 688 1.04 24.25 34.24
N THR A 689 1.82 23.29 33.76
CA THR A 689 3.29 23.38 33.69
C THR A 689 3.78 24.12 32.44
N GLY A 690 2.96 24.16 31.39
CA GLY A 690 3.37 24.67 30.10
C GLY A 690 4.38 23.80 29.34
N VAL A 691 4.73 22.62 29.89
CA VAL A 691 5.63 21.64 29.26
C VAL A 691 5.05 21.22 27.90
N ARG A 692 5.92 21.14 26.90
CA ARG A 692 5.53 20.81 25.53
C ARG A 692 6.27 19.56 25.08
N TYR A 693 5.52 18.60 24.54
CA TYR A 693 6.06 17.45 23.86
C TYR A 693 5.67 17.54 22.38
N GLN A 694 6.65 17.59 21.53
CA GLN A 694 6.44 17.76 20.10
C GLN A 694 7.17 16.69 19.30
N LEU A 695 6.74 16.50 18.09
CA LEU A 695 7.40 15.59 17.14
C LEU A 695 8.87 16.02 16.97
N GLY A 696 9.81 15.05 16.94
CA GLY A 696 11.25 15.29 16.82
C GLY A 696 11.97 15.67 18.13
N ALA A 697 11.26 15.80 19.27
CA ALA A 697 11.88 16.08 20.55
C ALA A 697 12.72 14.88 21.02
N ARG A 698 13.89 15.19 21.64
CA ARG A 698 14.76 14.18 22.27
C ARG A 698 14.26 13.88 23.66
N VAL A 699 14.16 12.59 23.99
CA VAL A 699 13.70 12.13 25.29
C VAL A 699 14.48 10.90 25.73
N LYS A 700 14.64 10.74 27.03
CA LYS A 700 15.15 9.50 27.62
C LYS A 700 13.97 8.70 28.17
N VAL A 701 13.89 7.43 27.80
CA VAL A 701 12.79 6.55 28.17
C VAL A 701 13.29 5.27 28.82
N ARG A 702 12.45 4.67 29.67
CA ARG A 702 12.66 3.33 30.23
C ARG A 702 11.56 2.41 29.70
N VAL A 703 11.94 1.19 29.33
CA VAL A 703 11.00 0.13 28.93
C VAL A 703 10.31 -0.40 30.18
N VAL A 704 8.98 -0.33 30.23
CA VAL A 704 8.23 -0.81 31.40
C VAL A 704 7.40 -2.04 31.13
N ARG A 705 6.96 -2.22 29.89
CA ARG A 705 6.15 -3.36 29.50
C ARG A 705 6.35 -3.68 28.03
N VAL A 706 6.42 -4.96 27.74
CA VAL A 706 6.40 -5.47 26.35
C VAL A 706 5.30 -6.52 26.26
N ASP A 707 4.37 -6.28 25.35
CA ASP A 707 3.24 -7.16 25.08
C ASP A 707 3.37 -7.71 23.66
N ILE A 708 3.83 -8.94 23.53
CA ILE A 708 3.98 -9.61 22.22
C ILE A 708 2.62 -9.85 21.57
N GLU A 709 1.57 -10.13 22.35
CA GLU A 709 0.25 -10.47 21.83
C GLU A 709 -0.41 -9.31 21.09
N THR A 710 -0.19 -8.10 21.59
CA THR A 710 -0.68 -6.88 20.97
C THR A 710 0.41 -6.12 20.20
N THR A 711 1.63 -6.68 20.17
CA THR A 711 2.82 -6.05 19.56
C THR A 711 3.03 -4.61 20.05
N LYS A 712 2.90 -4.39 21.37
CA LYS A 712 3.03 -3.07 22.00
C LYS A 712 4.20 -3.04 22.96
N ILE A 713 4.90 -1.92 22.95
CA ILE A 713 6.01 -1.62 23.86
C ILE A 713 5.65 -0.32 24.57
N ASP A 714 5.53 -0.40 25.92
CA ASP A 714 5.21 0.75 26.74
C ASP A 714 6.49 1.31 27.36
N PHE A 715 6.65 2.61 27.25
CA PHE A 715 7.76 3.37 27.81
C PHE A 715 7.27 4.35 28.88
N VAL A 716 8.16 4.73 29.79
CA VAL A 716 7.98 5.90 30.68
C VAL A 716 9.15 6.86 30.48
N LEU A 717 8.90 8.15 30.65
CA LEU A 717 9.96 9.14 30.60
C LEU A 717 10.87 9.01 31.84
N VAL A 718 12.17 9.01 31.62
CA VAL A 718 13.16 9.08 32.71
C VAL A 718 13.36 10.55 33.03
N ASN A 719 12.80 11.01 34.16
CA ASN A 719 13.01 12.38 34.63
C ASN A 719 14.42 12.54 35.19
N ALA A 720 15.15 13.59 34.76
CA ALA A 720 16.28 14.06 35.51
C ALA A 720 15.82 14.47 36.92
N ALA A 721 16.52 14.02 37.96
CA ALA A 721 16.12 14.22 39.35
C ALA A 721 15.82 15.70 39.62
N GLY A 722 14.53 16.04 39.86
CA GLY A 722 14.08 17.33 40.38
C GLY A 722 13.73 18.42 39.34
N GLY A 723 13.63 18.13 38.04
CA GLY A 723 13.27 19.11 37.01
C GLY A 723 12.29 18.55 35.98
N ALA A 724 11.59 19.43 35.28
CA ALA A 724 10.86 19.05 34.08
C ALA A 724 11.80 18.29 33.13
N PRO A 725 11.30 17.28 32.35
CA PRO A 725 12.14 16.52 31.45
C PRO A 725 12.90 17.47 30.54
N ALA A 726 14.23 17.27 30.45
CA ALA A 726 15.07 18.05 29.55
C ALA A 726 14.64 17.74 28.12
N VAL A 727 13.84 18.62 27.54
CA VAL A 727 13.57 18.65 26.10
C VAL A 727 14.74 19.43 25.50
N GLU A 728 15.82 18.77 25.12
CA GLU A 728 16.86 19.41 24.34
C GLU A 728 16.36 19.62 22.91
N GLY A 729 16.12 20.84 22.58
CA GLY A 729 15.70 21.31 21.25
C GLY A 729 14.84 22.57 21.36
N GLU A 730 15.47 23.69 21.76
CA GLU A 730 14.84 24.99 21.55
C GLU A 730 14.69 25.23 20.05
N LEU A 731 13.43 25.26 19.60
CA LEU A 731 13.12 25.87 18.30
C LEU A 731 13.57 27.34 18.36
N PRO A 732 14.13 27.89 17.28
CA PRO A 732 14.42 29.31 17.23
C PRO A 732 13.13 30.05 17.56
N HIS A 733 13.18 30.87 18.61
CA HIS A 733 12.03 31.68 19.05
C HIS A 733 11.43 32.39 17.85
N ALA A 734 10.17 32.15 17.59
CA ALA A 734 9.40 32.99 16.67
C ALA A 734 9.62 34.44 17.11
N VAL A 735 10.12 35.28 16.22
CA VAL A 735 10.26 36.69 16.41
C VAL A 735 8.91 37.21 16.97
N PRO A 736 8.85 37.89 18.13
CA PRO A 736 7.58 38.36 18.66
C PRO A 736 6.98 39.30 17.64
N VAL A 737 5.87 38.90 17.04
CA VAL A 737 5.02 39.82 16.29
C VAL A 737 4.56 40.88 17.32
N ALA A 738 5.04 42.09 17.17
CA ALA A 738 4.66 43.21 17.98
C ALA A 738 3.13 43.35 17.92
N VAL A 739 2.45 42.92 18.97
CA VAL A 739 1.03 43.17 19.16
C VAL A 739 0.91 44.67 19.32
N ALA A 740 0.41 45.35 18.30
CA ALA A 740 0.04 46.75 18.37
C ALA A 740 -0.96 46.90 19.52
N LYS A 741 -0.53 47.60 20.59
CA LYS A 741 -1.37 47.94 21.73
C LYS A 741 -2.56 48.75 21.20
N ARG A 742 -3.78 48.24 21.34
CA ARG A 742 -5.01 49.03 21.22
C ARG A 742 -4.96 50.14 22.27
N PRO A 743 -5.31 51.42 21.93
CA PRO A 743 -5.40 52.48 22.90
C PRO A 743 -6.51 52.18 23.92
N ARG A 744 -6.21 52.38 25.20
CA ARG A 744 -7.19 52.37 26.28
C ARG A 744 -8.15 53.50 26.09
N ASP A 745 -9.46 53.19 25.97
CA ASP A 745 -10.56 54.14 26.17
C ASP A 745 -10.49 54.73 27.58
N GLN A 746 -10.20 56.02 27.66
CA GLN A 746 -10.65 56.91 28.73
C GLN A 746 -11.29 58.09 28.04
N ASP A 747 -12.59 58.16 28.18
CA ASP A 747 -13.39 59.29 28.65
C ASP A 747 -14.83 59.19 28.13
N LYS A 748 -15.71 58.80 29.04
CA LYS A 748 -17.12 59.08 28.95
C LYS A 748 -17.30 60.49 29.42
N LYS A 749 -17.87 61.41 28.59
CA LYS A 749 -18.83 62.44 29.05
C LYS A 749 -19.68 62.96 27.89
N HIS A 750 -20.94 62.70 28.06
CA HIS A 750 -22.16 63.50 27.67
C HIS A 750 -22.09 64.42 26.45
N ALA A 751 -22.95 64.21 25.47
CA ALA A 751 -23.91 65.16 24.97
C ALA A 751 -25.02 64.45 24.16
N LYS A 752 -26.23 65.00 24.45
CA LYS A 752 -27.56 64.57 23.99
C LYS A 752 -27.86 65.02 22.56
N LEU A 753 -28.74 64.22 21.93
CA LEU A 753 -29.77 64.59 20.94
C LEU A 753 -29.49 65.75 19.95
N ASP A 754 -29.63 65.43 18.67
CA ASP A 754 -30.76 66.03 17.90
C ASP A 754 -31.04 65.17 16.63
N THR A 755 -32.32 64.88 16.51
CA THR A 755 -33.02 64.36 15.35
C THR A 755 -33.20 65.46 14.31
N ARG A 756 -33.04 65.21 13.01
CA ARG A 756 -33.94 65.66 11.93
C ARG A 756 -33.57 65.10 10.56
N LEU A 757 -34.51 64.39 10.05
CA LEU A 757 -34.96 64.15 8.67
C LEU A 757 -34.39 65.06 7.58
N SER A 758 -34.00 64.50 6.43
CA SER A 758 -34.64 64.79 5.13
C SER A 758 -33.95 64.03 3.97
N ASP A 759 -34.71 63.21 3.36
CA ASP A 759 -35.03 63.06 1.93
C ASP A 759 -33.99 63.32 0.85
N GLY A 760 -33.84 62.29 0.05
CA GLY A 760 -34.11 62.38 -1.39
C GLY A 760 -32.94 62.51 -2.36
N LYS A 761 -32.76 61.50 -3.13
CA LYS A 761 -32.68 61.42 -4.63
C LYS A 761 -31.54 60.59 -5.21
N LYS A 762 -31.90 59.49 -5.81
CA LYS A 762 -31.30 59.00 -7.05
C LYS A 762 -31.66 59.97 -8.19
N PRO A 763 -31.02 60.02 -9.36
CA PRO A 763 -30.43 58.92 -10.16
C PRO A 763 -29.30 59.29 -11.16
N ARG A 764 -28.92 58.27 -11.96
CA ARG A 764 -28.55 58.24 -13.38
C ARG A 764 -27.10 57.98 -13.79
N LYS A 765 -27.02 56.82 -14.41
CA LYS A 765 -26.28 56.33 -15.60
C LYS A 765 -25.51 57.35 -16.45
N SER A 766 -24.30 56.96 -16.94
CA SER A 766 -23.92 56.71 -18.34
C SER A 766 -22.43 56.41 -18.47
N ARG A 767 -22.12 55.27 -19.08
CA ARG A 767 -21.46 55.12 -20.36
C ARG A 767 -20.16 55.92 -20.57
N LYS A 768 -19.03 55.26 -20.54
CA LYS A 768 -18.27 54.85 -21.70
C LYS A 768 -17.32 53.72 -21.31
#